data_01b56e3b95b3048074a1b50a254b1f6d
#
_entry.id   01b56e3b95b3048074a1b50a254b1f6d
#
_cell.length_a   1.000
_cell.length_b   1.000
_cell.length_c   1.000
_cell.angle_alpha   90.00
_cell.angle_beta   90.00
_cell.angle_gamma   90.00
#
_symmetry.space_group_name_H-M   'P 1'
#
loop_
_entity.id
_entity.type
_entity.pdbx_description
1 polymer ?
#
loop_
_entity_poly.entity_id
_entity_poly.type
_entity_poly.pdbx_seq_one_letter_code
_entity_poly.pdbx_strand_id
1 'polypeptide(L)'
;MKRHLPYPFSYLLFVVILFICLEFPSVAQTVDYGKSYINLTKGTAGGTIEPGDILQIKATFVVKSGTFDSCGFFDHIPAGTSYIPGSLSILTNEGKIYKSFTDAAGDDCGWIAGTAVNINLGFNAAAGKQASAFRRGQIKNSDKPSFFGSTCIMVASYKIQITAGVGSQLNLGGGSVTYKSSLFGVMMTSLFPTDNVAVFTNYGLCANSVGANAIGTEFNGTFGSGKNKDRGTSANVPPSYTYAQFSSNNPNDYYYGVSNNTSTAGAGYSIVNSWPKPDPSATSHRVFGVWDIIGDHTGAVSPALGNPPADTVNKSNGGYMLVVNASYRIDSAFYQNISGLCPDTYYEFSLWIRNICSKCGCDSNGKGASSAGYIPTAANDSSGVKPNLTLAINGIDYYTTGDIAYDGQWVKKGFMYLTGPSQNSLTAMVRNNAPGGGGNDWAIDDISLATCAPNLNLQPSPNLVVCVGNQVDMSSVISSYFSNYIYWEWEKSTDNGTTWTSTGVSGTGSPVLVGGQYQYTATYPSFLADVSMNHTMFRIKVAAAPASLNNPSCVFTASTTVQVLTSTCLILPGNQLVSFRGKVSSGLATLAWTTTNEKQGLYFEIEKSTDAIHFQKTGTVNAVVKDEAPQNYTFTDNEPVNDIMYYRIKLVGATGFTYSQVIILYTGNIIFQIKSLVNPFDNYISFDAIAPADMKTNILLFDSFGRLVKQKEETFYKGFNKITFTDLDLLSNGTYFLRIQADKQVINKRVIKIKN
;
A
#
# COMPACT_ATOMS: atom_id res chain seq x y z
N MET A 1 -32.26 25.04 78.73
CA MET A 1 -33.54 24.75 78.08
C MET A 1 -33.35 24.54 76.61
N LYS A 2 -33.39 23.27 76.12
CA LYS A 2 -33.26 22.88 74.71
C LYS A 2 -34.67 22.94 74.11
N ARG A 3 -34.85 23.65 73.01
CA ARG A 3 -36.09 23.54 72.18
C ARG A 3 -35.74 22.88 70.90
N HIS A 4 -36.29 21.70 70.68
CA HIS A 4 -36.31 20.99 69.38
C HIS A 4 -37.22 21.70 68.40
N LEU A 5 -36.78 21.94 67.19
CA LEU A 5 -37.64 22.30 66.07
C LEU A 5 -37.79 21.04 65.17
N PRO A 6 -38.97 20.74 64.65
CA PRO A 6 -39.26 19.51 63.96
C PRO A 6 -38.82 19.59 62.49
N TYR A 7 -38.21 18.52 62.03
CA TYR A 7 -37.88 18.25 60.62
C TYR A 7 -39.14 17.70 59.89
N PRO A 8 -39.76 18.49 59.03
CA PRO A 8 -40.46 17.89 57.89
C PRO A 8 -40.05 18.48 56.53
N PHE A 9 -39.33 19.60 56.49
CA PHE A 9 -39.04 20.24 55.19
C PHE A 9 -37.83 19.63 54.42
N SER A 10 -36.91 19.01 55.09
CA SER A 10 -35.75 18.40 54.46
C SER A 10 -36.06 17.05 53.77
N TYR A 11 -37.07 16.32 54.26
CA TYR A 11 -37.49 15.06 53.63
C TYR A 11 -38.23 15.27 52.30
N LEU A 12 -39.05 16.33 52.23
CA LEU A 12 -39.77 16.66 50.99
C LEU A 12 -38.83 17.17 49.89
N LEU A 13 -37.83 17.94 50.29
CA LEU A 13 -36.79 18.39 49.32
C LEU A 13 -35.89 17.24 48.84
N PHE A 14 -35.57 16.27 49.71
CA PHE A 14 -34.79 15.10 49.34
C PHE A 14 -35.60 14.13 48.47
N VAL A 15 -36.89 13.98 48.69
CA VAL A 15 -37.77 13.16 47.84
C VAL A 15 -38.00 13.83 46.49
N VAL A 16 -38.13 15.17 46.42
CA VAL A 16 -38.21 15.89 45.14
C VAL A 16 -36.90 15.90 44.38
N ILE A 17 -35.76 16.00 45.06
CA ILE A 17 -34.44 15.87 44.44
C ILE A 17 -34.18 14.40 44.02
N LEU A 18 -34.63 13.42 44.79
CA LEU A 18 -34.55 12.01 44.44
C LEU A 18 -35.45 11.66 43.22
N PHE A 19 -36.60 12.33 43.07
CA PHE A 19 -37.46 12.20 41.88
C PHE A 19 -36.91 12.97 40.66
N ILE A 20 -36.11 14.00 40.88
CA ILE A 20 -35.41 14.71 39.79
C ILE A 20 -34.13 13.98 39.39
N CYS A 21 -33.55 13.17 40.30
CA CYS A 21 -32.40 12.27 40.02
C CYS A 21 -32.82 10.83 39.68
N LEU A 22 -34.10 10.53 39.58
CA LEU A 22 -34.56 9.38 38.81
C LEU A 22 -34.18 9.71 37.36
N GLU A 23 -33.09 9.15 36.93
CA GLU A 23 -32.71 9.05 35.53
C GLU A 23 -33.99 8.73 34.77
N PHE A 24 -34.53 9.72 34.04
CA PHE A 24 -35.39 9.40 32.93
C PHE A 24 -34.59 8.38 32.15
N PRO A 25 -35.11 7.17 31.90
CA PRO A 25 -34.42 6.24 31.01
C PRO A 25 -34.10 7.08 29.77
N SER A 26 -32.84 7.23 29.47
CA SER A 26 -32.41 7.92 28.26
C SER A 26 -33.30 7.32 27.19
N VAL A 27 -34.18 8.13 26.61
CA VAL A 27 -35.07 7.67 25.54
C VAL A 27 -34.11 7.15 24.51
N ALA A 28 -34.06 5.82 24.40
CA ALA A 28 -33.11 5.17 23.53
C ALA A 28 -33.24 5.84 22.17
N GLN A 29 -32.13 6.32 21.62
CA GLN A 29 -32.16 7.05 20.37
C GLN A 29 -32.86 6.17 19.35
N THR A 30 -34.03 6.56 18.93
CA THR A 30 -34.90 5.77 18.07
C THR A 30 -34.61 5.99 16.60
N VAL A 31 -33.70 6.93 16.32
CA VAL A 31 -33.28 7.35 14.98
C VAL A 31 -31.79 7.46 14.95
N ASP A 32 -31.18 6.90 13.90
CA ASP A 32 -29.79 7.14 13.51
C ASP A 32 -29.73 7.72 12.11
N TYR A 33 -28.66 8.42 11.82
CA TYR A 33 -28.44 9.02 10.52
C TYR A 33 -26.94 9.15 10.25
N GLY A 34 -26.56 9.12 8.98
CA GLY A 34 -25.19 9.30 8.53
C GLY A 34 -25.14 9.74 7.07
N LYS A 35 -24.08 10.39 6.71
CA LYS A 35 -23.83 10.82 5.32
C LYS A 35 -22.43 10.40 4.91
N SER A 36 -22.29 9.93 3.67
CA SER A 36 -21.01 9.49 3.11
C SER A 36 -20.99 9.69 1.61
N TYR A 37 -19.85 9.45 0.98
CA TYR A 37 -19.72 9.48 -0.46
C TYR A 37 -18.94 8.27 -0.99
N ILE A 38 -19.16 7.95 -2.26
CA ILE A 38 -18.41 6.94 -3.01
C ILE A 38 -17.89 7.61 -4.28
N ASN A 39 -16.61 7.47 -4.58
CA ASN A 39 -16.04 7.95 -5.83
C ASN A 39 -16.36 6.93 -6.95
N LEU A 40 -17.26 7.29 -7.84
CA LEU A 40 -17.71 6.43 -8.94
C LEU A 40 -16.72 6.38 -10.11
N THR A 41 -15.92 7.43 -10.30
CA THR A 41 -14.91 7.49 -11.37
C THR A 41 -13.80 6.47 -11.12
N LYS A 42 -13.42 6.29 -9.86
CA LYS A 42 -12.38 5.34 -9.43
C LYS A 42 -12.92 3.96 -9.09
N GLY A 43 -14.22 3.81 -9.18
CA GLY A 43 -14.93 2.56 -8.86
C GLY A 43 -14.92 2.24 -7.36
N THR A 44 -15.26 1.00 -7.01
CA THR A 44 -15.29 0.51 -5.63
C THR A 44 -13.90 0.47 -4.98
N ALA A 45 -12.85 0.58 -5.77
CA ALA A 45 -11.49 0.67 -5.26
C ALA A 45 -11.23 1.95 -4.44
N GLY A 46 -12.18 2.88 -4.46
CA GLY A 46 -12.06 4.13 -3.75
C GLY A 46 -11.02 5.04 -4.34
N GLY A 47 -10.37 5.79 -3.49
CA GLY A 47 -9.28 6.66 -3.88
C GLY A 47 -9.52 8.09 -3.46
N THR A 48 -8.60 8.92 -3.84
CA THR A 48 -8.63 10.35 -3.61
C THR A 48 -9.64 11.02 -4.51
N ILE A 49 -10.05 12.22 -4.12
CA ILE A 49 -10.91 13.06 -4.96
C ILE A 49 -10.04 13.94 -5.83
N GLU A 50 -10.25 13.84 -7.12
CA GLU A 50 -9.55 14.63 -8.14
C GLU A 50 -10.52 15.49 -8.95
N PRO A 51 -10.05 16.57 -9.59
CA PRO A 51 -10.90 17.33 -10.49
C PRO A 51 -11.52 16.45 -11.58
N GLY A 52 -12.82 16.59 -11.81
CA GLY A 52 -13.56 15.79 -12.79
C GLY A 52 -14.15 14.48 -12.25
N ASP A 53 -13.75 14.03 -11.05
CA ASP A 53 -14.33 12.85 -10.42
C ASP A 53 -15.84 13.00 -10.20
N ILE A 54 -16.55 11.88 -10.35
CA ILE A 54 -17.98 11.77 -10.05
C ILE A 54 -18.14 11.06 -8.70
N LEU A 55 -18.75 11.75 -7.76
CA LEU A 55 -19.09 11.19 -6.45
C LEU A 55 -20.58 10.90 -6.36
N GLN A 56 -20.92 9.78 -5.73
CA GLN A 56 -22.27 9.51 -5.25
C GLN A 56 -22.36 9.87 -3.77
N ILE A 57 -23.14 10.87 -3.44
CA ILE A 57 -23.48 11.22 -2.06
C ILE A 57 -24.56 10.26 -1.60
N LYS A 58 -24.42 9.72 -0.38
CA LYS A 58 -25.38 8.83 0.28
C LYS A 58 -25.70 9.39 1.66
N ALA A 59 -26.96 9.66 1.92
CA ALA A 59 -27.46 10.06 3.22
C ALA A 59 -28.43 8.99 3.72
N THR A 60 -28.11 8.40 4.87
CA THR A 60 -28.89 7.32 5.49
C THR A 60 -29.68 7.84 6.66
N PHE A 61 -30.92 7.47 6.75
CA PHE A 61 -31.82 7.71 7.86
C PHE A 61 -32.43 6.39 8.33
N VAL A 62 -32.31 6.10 9.60
CA VAL A 62 -32.70 4.83 10.19
C VAL A 62 -33.68 5.03 11.33
N VAL A 63 -34.82 4.38 11.25
CA VAL A 63 -35.79 4.31 12.32
C VAL A 63 -35.67 2.97 13.04
N LYS A 64 -35.10 2.97 14.24
CA LYS A 64 -34.90 1.77 15.05
C LYS A 64 -36.17 1.34 15.78
N SER A 65 -36.97 2.28 16.19
CA SER A 65 -38.24 2.02 16.88
C SER A 65 -39.24 3.14 16.68
N GLY A 66 -40.52 2.81 16.74
CA GLY A 66 -41.61 3.78 16.69
C GLY A 66 -42.04 4.19 15.28
N THR A 67 -42.75 5.29 15.23
CA THR A 67 -43.34 5.89 14.03
C THR A 67 -42.97 7.36 13.96
N PHE A 68 -42.58 7.81 12.78
CA PHE A 68 -42.23 9.20 12.51
C PHE A 68 -43.08 9.70 11.33
N ASP A 69 -43.69 10.86 11.51
CA ASP A 69 -44.52 11.53 10.52
C ASP A 69 -43.77 12.68 9.86
N SER A 70 -44.27 13.16 8.74
CA SER A 70 -43.77 14.36 8.07
C SER A 70 -42.26 14.30 7.76
N CYS A 71 -41.79 13.10 7.37
CA CYS A 71 -40.39 12.86 7.12
C CYS A 71 -39.89 13.50 5.81
N GLY A 72 -38.79 14.22 5.89
CA GLY A 72 -38.17 14.86 4.71
C GLY A 72 -36.68 14.94 4.83
N PHE A 73 -36.02 14.78 3.70
CA PHE A 73 -34.59 14.97 3.53
C PHE A 73 -34.32 16.28 2.81
N PHE A 74 -33.32 16.98 3.26
CA PHE A 74 -32.83 18.22 2.69
C PHE A 74 -31.31 18.21 2.67
N ASP A 75 -30.73 18.64 1.55
CA ASP A 75 -29.28 18.80 1.38
C ASP A 75 -28.94 19.96 0.47
N HIS A 76 -27.64 20.27 0.35
CA HIS A 76 -27.12 21.24 -0.59
C HIS A 76 -26.06 20.61 -1.49
N ILE A 77 -26.07 21.00 -2.76
CA ILE A 77 -24.97 20.66 -3.68
C ILE A 77 -23.75 21.45 -3.21
N PRO A 78 -22.65 20.75 -2.85
CA PRO A 78 -21.47 21.41 -2.29
C PRO A 78 -20.85 22.42 -3.24
N ALA A 79 -20.34 23.52 -2.71
CA ALA A 79 -19.54 24.47 -3.49
C ALA A 79 -18.30 23.76 -4.08
N GLY A 80 -17.93 24.11 -5.32
CA GLY A 80 -16.84 23.44 -6.04
C GLY A 80 -17.25 22.08 -6.66
N THR A 81 -18.55 21.82 -6.76
CA THR A 81 -19.10 20.66 -7.46
C THR A 81 -20.26 21.05 -8.35
N SER A 82 -20.61 20.20 -9.29
CA SER A 82 -21.80 20.32 -10.12
C SER A 82 -22.70 19.10 -9.95
N TYR A 83 -23.99 19.31 -9.78
CA TYR A 83 -24.98 18.24 -9.74
C TYR A 83 -25.08 17.53 -11.08
N ILE A 84 -25.24 16.19 -11.06
CA ILE A 84 -25.52 15.41 -12.26
C ILE A 84 -27.03 15.20 -12.36
N PRO A 85 -27.68 15.80 -13.37
CA PRO A 85 -29.12 15.73 -13.55
C PRO A 85 -29.67 14.31 -13.63
N GLY A 86 -30.84 14.07 -13.07
CA GLY A 86 -31.51 12.77 -13.04
C GLY A 86 -30.86 11.72 -12.14
N SER A 87 -29.93 12.13 -11.28
CA SER A 87 -29.23 11.20 -10.38
C SER A 87 -29.86 11.07 -9.00
N LEU A 88 -30.90 11.85 -8.70
CA LEU A 88 -31.59 11.82 -7.41
C LEU A 88 -32.38 10.52 -7.25
N SER A 89 -32.14 9.82 -6.15
CA SER A 89 -32.76 8.51 -5.91
C SER A 89 -32.92 8.22 -4.42
N ILE A 90 -33.80 7.27 -4.12
CA ILE A 90 -33.97 6.70 -2.79
C ILE A 90 -33.92 5.18 -2.85
N LEU A 91 -33.28 4.57 -1.88
CA LEU A 91 -33.33 3.14 -1.60
C LEU A 91 -33.88 2.96 -0.19
N THR A 92 -34.88 2.08 -0.03
CA THR A 92 -35.49 1.83 1.29
C THR A 92 -35.94 0.39 1.45
N ASN A 93 -35.86 -0.16 2.65
CA ASN A 93 -36.48 -1.42 3.00
C ASN A 93 -37.93 -1.25 3.45
N GLU A 94 -38.39 -0.01 3.60
CA GLU A 94 -39.80 0.31 3.74
C GLU A 94 -40.50 0.06 2.39
N GLY A 95 -41.35 -0.96 2.32
CA GLY A 95 -42.02 -1.33 1.09
C GLY A 95 -41.11 -1.85 -0.03
N LYS A 96 -39.83 -2.10 0.21
CA LYS A 96 -38.85 -2.66 -0.72
C LYS A 96 -38.66 -1.80 -1.99
N ILE A 97 -38.45 -0.52 -1.84
CA ILE A 97 -38.45 0.43 -2.93
C ILE A 97 -37.04 0.93 -3.22
N TYR A 98 -36.62 0.80 -4.48
CA TYR A 98 -35.64 1.68 -5.13
C TYR A 98 -36.39 2.56 -6.13
N LYS A 99 -36.20 3.87 -6.08
CA LYS A 99 -36.82 4.81 -6.99
C LYS A 99 -35.86 5.92 -7.37
N SER A 100 -35.71 6.17 -8.66
CA SER A 100 -35.13 7.42 -9.18
C SER A 100 -36.22 8.47 -9.25
N PHE A 101 -35.83 9.70 -8.95
CA PHE A 101 -36.70 10.87 -9.02
C PHE A 101 -36.35 11.72 -10.24
N THR A 102 -37.29 12.50 -10.69
CA THR A 102 -37.00 13.61 -11.61
C THR A 102 -36.41 14.76 -10.80
N ASP A 103 -35.78 15.73 -11.49
CA ASP A 103 -35.28 16.93 -10.80
C ASP A 103 -36.35 18.02 -10.67
N ALA A 104 -37.54 17.81 -11.27
CA ALA A 104 -38.61 18.78 -11.28
C ALA A 104 -39.40 18.80 -9.98
N ALA A 105 -39.88 19.98 -9.60
CA ALA A 105 -40.70 20.13 -8.39
C ALA A 105 -42.16 19.80 -8.71
N GLY A 106 -42.80 18.99 -7.87
CA GLY A 106 -44.23 18.78 -7.86
C GLY A 106 -44.76 17.58 -8.67
N ASP A 107 -43.91 16.84 -9.31
CA ASP A 107 -44.28 15.65 -10.15
C ASP A 107 -44.01 14.32 -9.39
N ASP A 108 -43.00 14.28 -8.53
CA ASP A 108 -42.72 13.14 -7.64
C ASP A 108 -42.21 13.60 -6.26
N CYS A 109 -41.63 12.68 -5.47
CA CYS A 109 -41.22 12.98 -4.09
C CYS A 109 -39.86 13.67 -3.97
N GLY A 110 -39.07 13.76 -5.03
CA GLY A 110 -37.73 14.36 -5.02
C GLY A 110 -37.64 15.51 -6.00
N TRP A 111 -36.84 16.53 -5.70
CA TRP A 111 -36.59 17.64 -6.60
C TRP A 111 -35.33 18.41 -6.26
N ILE A 112 -34.82 19.13 -7.25
CA ILE A 112 -33.69 20.04 -7.12
C ILE A 112 -34.20 21.49 -7.24
N ALA A 113 -33.84 22.36 -6.32
CA ALA A 113 -34.19 23.79 -6.37
C ALA A 113 -32.93 24.64 -6.19
N GLY A 114 -32.33 25.10 -7.30
CA GLY A 114 -31.02 25.73 -7.28
C GLY A 114 -29.95 24.75 -6.79
N THR A 115 -29.36 25.02 -5.65
CA THR A 115 -28.40 24.06 -4.99
C THR A 115 -29.08 23.15 -3.98
N ALA A 116 -30.37 23.33 -3.71
CA ALA A 116 -31.08 22.54 -2.71
C ALA A 116 -31.55 21.19 -3.29
N VAL A 117 -31.25 20.14 -2.57
CA VAL A 117 -31.68 18.75 -2.83
C VAL A 117 -32.78 18.42 -1.82
N ASN A 118 -33.93 17.99 -2.30
CA ASN A 118 -35.09 17.71 -1.46
C ASN A 118 -35.72 16.36 -1.79
N ILE A 119 -36.12 15.60 -0.74
CA ILE A 119 -36.93 14.38 -0.89
C ILE A 119 -37.97 14.32 0.22
N ASN A 120 -39.24 14.13 -0.11
CA ASN A 120 -40.25 13.72 0.82
C ASN A 120 -40.12 12.21 1.09
N LEU A 121 -39.88 11.84 2.35
CA LEU A 121 -39.60 10.47 2.76
C LEU A 121 -40.86 9.78 3.33
N GLY A 122 -40.87 8.44 3.20
CA GLY A 122 -41.82 7.56 3.85
C GLY A 122 -43.14 7.40 3.12
N PHE A 123 -44.09 6.68 3.76
CA PHE A 123 -45.40 6.44 3.21
C PHE A 123 -46.42 7.49 3.69
N ASN A 124 -47.43 7.70 2.88
CA ASN A 124 -48.57 8.48 3.29
C ASN A 124 -49.32 7.74 4.42
N ALA A 125 -49.39 8.35 5.60
CA ALA A 125 -49.96 7.75 6.81
C ALA A 125 -51.40 7.26 6.62
N ALA A 126 -52.22 7.94 5.81
CA ALA A 126 -53.63 7.62 5.61
C ALA A 126 -53.89 6.52 4.56
N ALA A 127 -52.98 6.31 3.64
CA ALA A 127 -53.21 5.45 2.47
C ALA A 127 -52.22 4.32 2.28
N GLY A 128 -51.18 4.17 3.11
CA GLY A 128 -50.14 3.19 2.95
C GLY A 128 -49.31 3.35 1.66
N LYS A 129 -49.36 4.52 1.03
CA LYS A 129 -48.68 4.86 -0.22
C LYS A 129 -47.43 5.65 0.07
N GLN A 130 -46.45 5.56 -0.83
CA GLN A 130 -45.25 6.40 -0.75
C GLN A 130 -45.63 7.89 -0.69
N ALA A 131 -44.82 8.72 -0.01
CA ALA A 131 -45.03 10.14 0.09
C ALA A 131 -45.20 10.77 -1.31
N SER A 132 -46.13 11.72 -1.40
CA SER A 132 -46.40 12.44 -2.65
C SER A 132 -45.50 13.67 -2.76
N ALA A 133 -45.45 14.24 -3.98
CA ALA A 133 -44.76 15.48 -4.28
C ALA A 133 -45.10 16.65 -3.34
N PHE A 134 -46.31 16.67 -2.81
CA PHE A 134 -46.79 17.77 -1.97
C PHE A 134 -46.83 17.43 -0.49
N ARG A 135 -46.44 16.21 -0.08
CA ARG A 135 -46.67 15.72 1.25
C ARG A 135 -45.59 14.78 1.74
N ARG A 136 -44.97 15.14 2.86
CA ARG A 136 -44.07 14.27 3.58
C ARG A 136 -44.83 13.09 4.18
N GLY A 137 -44.25 11.91 4.11
CA GLY A 137 -44.87 10.68 4.55
C GLY A 137 -44.51 10.27 5.96
N GLN A 138 -44.90 9.05 6.27
CA GLN A 138 -44.67 8.40 7.55
C GLN A 138 -43.68 7.25 7.37
N ILE A 139 -42.78 7.08 8.34
CA ILE A 139 -41.88 5.96 8.43
C ILE A 139 -42.18 5.19 9.70
N LYS A 140 -42.47 3.89 9.58
CA LYS A 140 -42.74 3.00 10.72
C LYS A 140 -41.69 1.92 10.78
N ASN A 141 -41.19 1.67 11.99
CA ASN A 141 -40.27 0.54 12.20
C ASN A 141 -40.93 -0.81 11.84
N SER A 142 -42.24 -0.94 11.99
CA SER A 142 -43.00 -2.14 11.62
C SER A 142 -43.02 -2.45 10.11
N ASP A 143 -42.73 -1.49 9.26
CA ASP A 143 -42.80 -1.65 7.80
C ASP A 143 -41.55 -2.34 7.21
N LYS A 144 -40.57 -2.66 8.02
CA LYS A 144 -39.35 -3.40 7.63
C LYS A 144 -39.66 -4.86 7.34
N PRO A 145 -38.84 -5.53 6.46
CA PRO A 145 -38.86 -6.98 6.34
C PRO A 145 -38.47 -7.66 7.64
N SER A 146 -39.12 -8.75 8.00
CA SER A 146 -38.92 -9.43 9.30
C SER A 146 -37.52 -10.00 9.54
N PHE A 147 -36.79 -10.34 8.48
CA PHE A 147 -35.44 -10.91 8.58
C PHE A 147 -34.34 -9.87 8.76
N PHE A 148 -34.68 -8.59 8.78
CA PHE A 148 -33.70 -7.53 8.95
C PHE A 148 -33.54 -7.03 10.38
N GLY A 149 -33.71 -7.82 11.34
CA GLY A 149 -33.62 -7.31 12.72
C GLY A 149 -34.59 -6.16 12.97
N SER A 150 -34.17 -5.05 13.51
CA SER A 150 -35.06 -4.09 14.16
C SER A 150 -35.22 -2.72 13.50
N THR A 151 -34.81 -2.51 12.25
CA THR A 151 -34.75 -1.15 11.72
C THR A 151 -35.43 -0.95 10.35
N CYS A 152 -35.99 0.24 10.15
CA CYS A 152 -36.41 0.73 8.85
C CYS A 152 -35.39 1.74 8.35
N ILE A 153 -34.86 1.52 7.15
CA ILE A 153 -33.72 2.26 6.61
C ILE A 153 -34.12 2.96 5.32
N MET A 154 -33.72 4.22 5.19
CA MET A 154 -33.82 4.99 3.96
C MET A 154 -32.46 5.57 3.59
N VAL A 155 -32.06 5.41 2.34
CA VAL A 155 -30.84 5.99 1.78
C VAL A 155 -31.21 6.91 0.62
N ALA A 156 -31.11 8.20 0.85
CA ALA A 156 -31.18 9.20 -0.20
C ALA A 156 -29.81 9.27 -0.90
N SER A 157 -29.79 9.32 -2.22
CA SER A 157 -28.54 9.50 -2.94
C SER A 157 -28.66 10.35 -4.18
N TYR A 158 -27.60 11.06 -4.52
CA TYR A 158 -27.46 11.85 -5.73
C TYR A 158 -25.98 11.90 -6.15
N LYS A 159 -25.73 12.29 -7.40
CA LYS A 159 -24.37 12.35 -7.94
C LYS A 159 -23.94 13.79 -8.17
N ILE A 160 -22.65 14.04 -7.90
CA ILE A 160 -22.00 15.31 -8.17
C ILE A 160 -20.69 15.07 -8.91
N GLN A 161 -20.27 16.04 -9.72
CA GLN A 161 -18.96 16.06 -10.34
C GLN A 161 -18.09 17.12 -9.66
N ILE A 162 -16.83 16.80 -9.40
CA ILE A 162 -15.86 17.71 -8.81
C ILE A 162 -15.42 18.73 -9.86
N THR A 163 -15.68 20.01 -9.62
CA THR A 163 -15.24 21.14 -10.46
C THR A 163 -14.12 21.95 -9.83
N ALA A 164 -13.88 21.77 -8.52
CA ALA A 164 -12.79 22.40 -7.79
C ALA A 164 -11.43 21.86 -8.24
N GLY A 165 -10.43 22.75 -8.28
CA GLY A 165 -9.05 22.39 -8.63
C GLY A 165 -8.29 21.72 -7.48
N VAL A 166 -7.13 21.14 -7.80
CA VAL A 166 -6.20 20.56 -6.82
C VAL A 166 -5.80 21.61 -5.77
N GLY A 167 -5.73 21.21 -4.51
CA GLY A 167 -5.47 22.06 -3.36
C GLY A 167 -6.73 22.68 -2.70
N SER A 168 -7.90 22.48 -3.31
CA SER A 168 -9.17 22.92 -2.73
C SER A 168 -9.64 21.95 -1.64
N GLN A 169 -10.44 22.48 -0.71
CA GLN A 169 -11.20 21.69 0.26
C GLN A 169 -12.68 21.84 -0.03
N LEU A 170 -13.40 20.75 -0.01
CA LEU A 170 -14.84 20.67 -0.20
C LEU A 170 -15.50 20.21 1.11
N ASN A 171 -16.62 20.82 1.45
CA ASN A 171 -17.47 20.30 2.51
C ASN A 171 -18.58 19.44 1.87
N LEU A 172 -18.47 18.13 1.95
CA LEU A 172 -19.48 17.18 1.49
C LEU A 172 -20.53 16.85 2.54
N GLY A 173 -20.33 17.32 3.78
CA GLY A 173 -21.28 17.19 4.88
C GLY A 173 -22.44 18.16 4.81
N GLY A 174 -23.10 18.35 5.92
CA GLY A 174 -24.28 19.20 6.03
C GLY A 174 -25.56 18.55 5.49
N GLY A 175 -26.63 19.31 5.45
CA GLY A 175 -27.97 18.79 5.18
C GLY A 175 -28.67 18.29 6.43
N SER A 176 -29.91 17.81 6.31
CA SER A 176 -30.73 17.39 7.45
C SER A 176 -31.80 16.38 7.06
N VAL A 177 -32.28 15.67 8.06
CA VAL A 177 -33.55 14.95 8.03
C VAL A 177 -34.48 15.58 9.02
N THR A 178 -35.68 15.95 8.58
CA THR A 178 -36.76 16.47 9.42
C THR A 178 -37.84 15.42 9.57
N TYR A 179 -38.40 15.34 10.75
CA TYR A 179 -39.45 14.37 11.09
C TYR A 179 -40.26 14.82 12.32
N LYS A 180 -41.45 14.31 12.43
CA LYS A 180 -42.31 14.51 13.63
C LYS A 180 -42.44 13.19 14.36
N SER A 181 -41.93 13.13 15.57
CA SER A 181 -42.14 11.97 16.43
C SER A 181 -43.62 11.86 16.82
N SER A 182 -44.20 10.69 16.61
CA SER A 182 -45.58 10.42 17.07
C SER A 182 -45.70 10.46 18.58
N LEU A 183 -44.60 10.21 19.31
CA LEU A 183 -44.57 10.22 20.76
C LEU A 183 -44.62 11.65 21.35
N PHE A 184 -43.86 12.56 20.71
CA PHE A 184 -43.71 13.94 21.24
C PHE A 184 -44.52 14.98 20.47
N GLY A 185 -45.04 14.63 19.30
CA GLY A 185 -45.86 15.55 18.48
C GLY A 185 -45.09 16.78 17.92
N VAL A 186 -43.80 16.85 18.10
CA VAL A 186 -42.93 17.98 17.73
C VAL A 186 -42.09 17.67 16.50
N MET A 187 -41.89 18.66 15.63
CA MET A 187 -40.95 18.55 14.52
C MET A 187 -39.53 18.55 15.05
N MET A 188 -38.78 17.59 14.63
CA MET A 188 -37.36 17.40 14.94
C MET A 188 -36.52 17.53 13.68
N THR A 189 -35.29 17.95 13.84
CA THR A 189 -34.29 18.03 12.74
C THR A 189 -33.01 17.40 13.20
N SER A 190 -32.57 16.39 12.46
CA SER A 190 -31.22 15.80 12.60
C SER A 190 -30.32 16.37 11.55
N LEU A 191 -29.23 17.00 11.97
CA LEU A 191 -28.23 17.61 11.07
C LEU A 191 -27.11 16.59 10.80
N PHE A 192 -26.72 16.47 9.52
CA PHE A 192 -25.52 15.72 9.18
C PHE A 192 -24.27 16.54 9.52
N PRO A 193 -23.22 15.91 10.05
CA PRO A 193 -21.99 16.61 10.40
C PRO A 193 -21.28 17.18 9.16
N THR A 194 -20.37 18.11 9.40
CA THR A 194 -19.44 18.60 8.37
C THR A 194 -18.52 17.47 7.93
N ASP A 195 -18.22 17.42 6.67
CA ASP A 195 -17.31 16.42 6.07
C ASP A 195 -16.38 17.15 5.07
N ASN A 196 -15.19 17.54 5.55
CA ASN A 196 -14.23 18.27 4.75
C ASN A 196 -13.32 17.30 3.98
N VAL A 197 -13.29 17.45 2.67
CA VAL A 197 -12.58 16.55 1.76
C VAL A 197 -11.57 17.34 0.95
N ALA A 198 -10.35 16.83 0.84
CA ALA A 198 -9.30 17.42 0.01
C ALA A 198 -9.42 17.00 -1.45
N VAL A 199 -9.24 17.97 -2.35
CA VAL A 199 -9.08 17.72 -3.80
C VAL A 199 -7.59 17.71 -4.10
N PHE A 200 -7.02 16.57 -4.47
CA PHE A 200 -5.59 16.43 -4.74
C PHE A 200 -5.28 15.31 -5.73
N THR A 201 -4.05 15.30 -6.26
CA THR A 201 -3.62 14.23 -7.17
C THR A 201 -3.26 12.97 -6.39
N ASN A 202 -3.87 11.85 -6.74
CA ASN A 202 -3.53 10.56 -6.15
C ASN A 202 -2.36 9.91 -6.89
N TYR A 203 -1.25 9.74 -6.19
CA TYR A 203 -0.08 9.02 -6.70
C TYR A 203 -0.11 7.50 -6.41
N GLY A 204 -1.20 7.00 -5.82
CA GLY A 204 -1.31 5.60 -5.40
C GLY A 204 -0.56 5.31 -4.10
N LEU A 205 -0.16 4.06 -3.92
CA LEU A 205 0.70 3.63 -2.82
C LEU A 205 2.17 3.77 -3.20
N CYS A 206 3.00 4.01 -2.21
CA CYS A 206 4.43 4.15 -2.37
C CYS A 206 5.08 2.79 -2.65
N ALA A 207 5.86 2.69 -3.74
CA ALA A 207 6.60 1.47 -4.04
C ALA A 207 7.71 1.17 -3.01
N ASN A 208 8.21 2.21 -2.32
CA ASN A 208 9.31 2.16 -1.35
C ASN A 208 8.92 2.85 -0.03
N SER A 209 7.89 2.37 0.62
CA SER A 209 7.54 2.81 1.98
C SER A 209 8.44 2.11 3.01
N VAL A 210 9.66 2.61 3.14
CA VAL A 210 10.72 1.96 3.95
C VAL A 210 11.14 2.76 5.18
N GLY A 211 10.58 3.95 5.37
CA GLY A 211 10.83 4.76 6.56
C GLY A 211 10.29 4.13 7.83
N ALA A 212 10.74 4.62 8.97
CA ALA A 212 10.14 4.26 10.24
C ALA A 212 8.65 4.64 10.23
N ASN A 213 7.81 3.77 10.78
CA ASN A 213 6.39 4.07 10.92
C ASN A 213 6.19 5.15 11.99
N ALA A 214 5.66 6.29 11.60
CA ALA A 214 5.37 7.41 12.51
C ALA A 214 4.10 7.17 13.35
N ILE A 215 3.32 6.15 13.05
CA ILE A 215 2.13 5.75 13.82
C ILE A 215 2.57 5.06 15.10
N GLY A 216 2.68 5.82 16.18
CA GLY A 216 2.89 5.32 17.53
C GLY A 216 4.13 4.46 17.76
N THR A 217 4.74 4.66 18.91
CA THR A 217 5.92 3.88 19.31
C THR A 217 5.56 2.62 20.08
N GLU A 218 4.34 2.52 20.62
CA GLU A 218 3.95 1.42 21.51
C GLU A 218 3.75 0.10 20.75
N PHE A 219 3.22 0.16 19.55
CA PHE A 219 2.85 -1.03 18.78
C PHE A 219 3.16 -0.91 17.28
N ASN A 220 3.81 0.15 16.88
CA ASN A 220 4.25 0.39 15.51
C ASN A 220 3.14 0.22 14.44
N GLY A 221 1.90 0.50 14.84
CA GLY A 221 0.70 0.38 13.99
C GLY A 221 0.06 -1.01 13.92
N THR A 222 0.54 -1.98 14.67
CA THR A 222 0.08 -3.38 14.61
C THR A 222 -0.96 -3.76 15.67
N PHE A 223 -1.43 -2.83 16.50
CA PHE A 223 -2.32 -3.07 17.64
C PHE A 223 -1.84 -4.10 18.66
N GLY A 224 -0.63 -4.55 18.54
CA GLY A 224 0.00 -5.53 19.39
C GLY A 224 0.62 -6.67 18.57
N SER A 225 1.68 -7.23 19.11
CA SER A 225 2.45 -8.26 18.43
C SER A 225 2.94 -9.33 19.40
N GLY A 226 3.48 -10.41 18.87
CA GLY A 226 4.10 -11.47 19.65
C GLY A 226 3.24 -12.72 19.79
N LYS A 227 3.79 -13.69 20.52
CA LYS A 227 3.15 -14.99 20.71
C LYS A 227 1.90 -14.85 21.56
N ASN A 228 0.79 -15.06 20.95
CA ASN A 228 -0.49 -14.92 21.55
C ASN A 228 -1.14 -16.27 21.73
N LYS A 229 -0.99 -16.79 22.90
CA LYS A 229 -1.58 -18.10 23.25
C LYS A 229 -2.91 -17.96 23.95
N ASP A 230 -3.33 -16.75 24.30
CA ASP A 230 -4.45 -16.59 25.22
C ASP A 230 -5.43 -15.55 24.71
N ARG A 231 -6.69 -15.83 24.91
CA ARG A 231 -7.82 -14.90 24.73
C ARG A 231 -8.20 -14.20 26.03
N GLY A 232 -7.40 -14.33 27.07
CA GLY A 232 -7.54 -13.58 28.31
C GLY A 232 -7.03 -12.15 28.17
N THR A 233 -6.83 -11.47 29.26
CA THR A 233 -6.14 -10.18 29.29
C THR A 233 -4.74 -10.33 28.73
N SER A 234 -4.34 -9.45 27.83
CA SER A 234 -3.04 -9.53 27.21
C SER A 234 -2.22 -8.27 27.45
N ALA A 235 -1.01 -8.45 27.95
CA ALA A 235 0.00 -7.40 28.07
C ALA A 235 0.56 -6.95 26.70
N ASN A 236 0.23 -7.66 25.64
CA ASN A 236 0.69 -7.34 24.27
C ASN A 236 -0.21 -6.32 23.56
N VAL A 237 -1.38 -6.01 24.12
CA VAL A 237 -2.25 -4.92 23.61
C VAL A 237 -1.72 -3.60 24.17
N PRO A 238 -1.47 -2.59 23.33
CA PRO A 238 -1.00 -1.29 23.80
C PRO A 238 -1.94 -0.68 24.84
N PRO A 239 -1.41 0.04 25.86
CA PRO A 239 -2.24 0.59 26.95
C PRO A 239 -3.36 1.53 26.49
N SER A 240 -3.21 2.16 25.35
CA SER A 240 -4.22 3.04 24.75
C SER A 240 -5.44 2.30 24.17
N TYR A 241 -5.40 0.98 24.08
CA TYR A 241 -6.47 0.14 23.55
C TYR A 241 -6.94 -0.86 24.61
N THR A 242 -8.14 -1.36 24.42
CA THR A 242 -8.71 -2.37 25.31
C THR A 242 -8.75 -3.71 24.60
N TYR A 243 -8.12 -4.73 25.17
CA TYR A 243 -8.34 -6.10 24.75
C TYR A 243 -9.80 -6.50 24.96
N ALA A 244 -10.40 -7.11 23.95
CA ALA A 244 -11.79 -7.58 24.04
C ALA A 244 -11.88 -9.06 23.72
N GLN A 245 -12.60 -9.78 24.56
CA GLN A 245 -13.10 -11.10 24.22
C GLN A 245 -14.47 -10.95 23.56
N PHE A 246 -14.63 -11.54 22.39
CA PHE A 246 -15.91 -11.51 21.72
C PHE A 246 -16.86 -12.57 22.27
N SER A 247 -18.13 -12.25 22.28
CA SER A 247 -19.22 -13.18 22.58
C SER A 247 -20.14 -13.31 21.36
N SER A 248 -21.16 -14.13 21.47
CA SER A 248 -22.13 -14.27 20.37
C SER A 248 -22.85 -12.99 19.99
N ASN A 249 -22.87 -11.99 20.89
CA ASN A 249 -23.59 -10.72 20.70
C ASN A 249 -22.72 -9.48 20.98
N ASN A 250 -21.41 -9.61 21.08
CA ASN A 250 -20.50 -8.50 21.31
C ASN A 250 -19.31 -8.54 20.32
N PRO A 251 -18.81 -7.38 19.86
CA PRO A 251 -19.12 -6.02 20.29
C PRO A 251 -20.49 -5.54 19.78
N ASN A 252 -21.13 -4.64 20.52
CA ASN A 252 -22.34 -3.97 20.06
C ASN A 252 -22.04 -3.01 18.87
N ASP A 253 -23.10 -2.59 18.18
CA ASP A 253 -23.00 -1.52 17.16
C ASP A 253 -22.25 -0.31 17.72
N TYR A 254 -21.34 0.26 16.92
CA TYR A 254 -20.45 1.41 17.22
C TYR A 254 -19.29 1.11 18.17
N TYR A 255 -19.10 -0.13 18.56
CA TYR A 255 -17.97 -0.51 19.41
C TYR A 255 -16.89 -1.24 18.62
N TYR A 256 -15.71 -1.18 19.17
CA TYR A 256 -14.57 -1.93 18.66
C TYR A 256 -14.01 -2.88 19.72
N GLY A 257 -13.21 -3.82 19.27
CA GLY A 257 -12.37 -4.63 20.14
C GLY A 257 -11.01 -4.87 19.51
N VAL A 258 -9.95 -4.79 20.31
CA VAL A 258 -8.64 -5.28 19.90
C VAL A 258 -8.55 -6.75 20.29
N SER A 259 -8.37 -7.61 19.33
CA SER A 259 -8.38 -9.07 19.53
C SER A 259 -7.41 -9.77 18.59
N ASN A 260 -6.96 -10.94 18.99
CA ASN A 260 -6.12 -11.81 18.17
C ASN A 260 -6.91 -12.70 17.19
N ASN A 261 -8.20 -12.77 17.36
CA ASN A 261 -9.13 -13.40 16.41
C ASN A 261 -10.59 -13.02 16.72
N THR A 262 -11.48 -13.24 15.76
CA THR A 262 -12.88 -12.84 15.80
C THR A 262 -13.82 -13.93 16.33
N SER A 263 -13.33 -15.06 16.83
CA SER A 263 -14.26 -16.07 17.37
C SER A 263 -14.79 -15.70 18.74
N THR A 264 -15.95 -16.28 19.10
CA THR A 264 -16.56 -16.09 20.43
C THR A 264 -15.72 -16.73 21.54
N ALA A 265 -15.67 -16.12 22.70
CA ALA A 265 -15.08 -16.72 23.89
C ALA A 265 -15.79 -18.04 24.26
N GLY A 266 -15.05 -19.01 24.74
CA GLY A 266 -15.60 -20.30 25.17
C GLY A 266 -15.83 -21.31 24.04
N ALA A 267 -15.42 -21.02 22.83
CA ALA A 267 -15.59 -21.89 21.66
C ALA A 267 -14.70 -23.16 21.66
N GLY A 268 -14.33 -23.67 22.81
CA GLY A 268 -13.56 -24.93 22.89
C GLY A 268 -12.14 -24.84 22.39
N TYR A 269 -11.56 -23.67 22.41
CA TYR A 269 -10.20 -23.43 21.96
C TYR A 269 -9.20 -24.11 22.86
N SER A 270 -8.52 -25.11 22.33
CA SER A 270 -7.21 -25.48 22.80
C SER A 270 -6.17 -24.63 22.08
N ILE A 271 -5.69 -23.59 22.72
CA ILE A 271 -4.62 -22.72 22.23
C ILE A 271 -3.27 -23.39 22.49
N VAL A 272 -3.15 -24.65 22.24
CA VAL A 272 -1.86 -25.32 22.34
C VAL A 272 -1.26 -25.38 20.95
N ASN A 273 -0.31 -24.46 20.70
CA ASN A 273 0.63 -24.49 19.58
C ASN A 273 0.11 -24.18 18.16
N SER A 274 -1.09 -23.69 18.01
CA SER A 274 -1.58 -23.25 16.70
C SER A 274 -2.64 -22.20 16.87
N TRP A 275 -2.72 -21.31 15.90
CA TRP A 275 -3.87 -20.50 15.64
C TRP A 275 -5.14 -21.26 15.93
N PRO A 276 -6.14 -20.55 16.44
CA PRO A 276 -7.41 -21.19 16.62
C PRO A 276 -7.77 -21.94 15.35
N LYS A 277 -8.03 -23.21 15.49
CA LYS A 277 -8.76 -23.98 14.50
C LYS A 277 -10.22 -23.99 14.96
N PRO A 278 -10.98 -22.90 14.78
CA PRO A 278 -12.38 -23.06 14.92
C PRO A 278 -12.81 -23.91 13.75
N ASP A 279 -13.76 -24.74 13.97
CA ASP A 279 -14.52 -25.29 12.88
C ASP A 279 -15.20 -24.08 12.16
N PRO A 280 -14.73 -23.69 10.97
CA PRO A 280 -15.31 -22.54 10.28
C PRO A 280 -16.78 -22.79 9.89
N SER A 281 -17.24 -24.02 9.94
CA SER A 281 -18.64 -24.40 9.70
C SER A 281 -19.53 -24.20 10.94
N ALA A 282 -18.94 -24.13 12.14
CA ALA A 282 -19.71 -23.99 13.38
C ALA A 282 -20.14 -22.53 13.60
N THR A 283 -21.39 -22.23 13.32
CA THR A 283 -21.98 -20.90 13.52
C THR A 283 -21.93 -20.44 14.97
N SER A 284 -21.94 -21.37 15.92
CA SER A 284 -21.83 -21.08 17.36
C SER A 284 -20.53 -20.41 17.79
N HIS A 285 -19.48 -20.52 16.97
CA HIS A 285 -18.19 -19.90 17.24
C HIS A 285 -18.03 -18.53 16.55
N ARG A 286 -19.00 -18.11 15.77
CA ARG A 286 -18.99 -16.85 15.05
C ARG A 286 -19.72 -15.79 15.86
N VAL A 287 -19.16 -14.61 15.95
CA VAL A 287 -19.87 -13.44 16.47
C VAL A 287 -21.08 -13.19 15.59
N PHE A 288 -22.23 -12.94 16.19
CA PHE A 288 -23.54 -12.85 15.53
C PHE A 288 -23.91 -14.03 14.63
N GLY A 289 -23.20 -15.15 14.74
CA GLY A 289 -23.39 -16.32 13.87
C GLY A 289 -22.92 -16.13 12.42
N VAL A 290 -22.34 -14.97 12.07
CA VAL A 290 -22.04 -14.58 10.68
C VAL A 290 -20.62 -14.10 10.44
N TRP A 291 -19.96 -13.48 11.42
CA TRP A 291 -18.61 -13.00 11.22
C TRP A 291 -17.65 -14.14 10.88
N ASP A 292 -16.73 -13.86 9.98
CA ASP A 292 -15.63 -14.80 9.74
C ASP A 292 -14.75 -14.90 10.96
N ILE A 293 -14.19 -16.09 11.16
CA ILE A 293 -13.16 -16.28 12.17
C ILE A 293 -11.83 -16.02 11.51
N ILE A 294 -11.28 -14.85 11.79
CA ILE A 294 -10.01 -14.38 11.24
C ILE A 294 -9.03 -14.04 12.36
N GLY A 295 -7.77 -13.91 12.02
CA GLY A 295 -6.74 -13.33 12.85
C GLY A 295 -6.16 -12.07 12.26
N ASP A 296 -5.19 -11.51 12.94
CA ASP A 296 -4.44 -10.35 12.50
C ASP A 296 -3.84 -10.53 11.10
N HIS A 297 -3.37 -9.44 10.52
CA HIS A 297 -2.83 -9.49 9.16
C HIS A 297 -1.49 -10.20 9.11
N THR A 298 -0.54 -9.87 9.97
CA THR A 298 0.82 -10.39 9.82
C THR A 298 1.41 -11.08 11.04
N GLY A 299 0.97 -10.81 12.24
CA GLY A 299 1.69 -11.16 13.47
C GLY A 299 3.06 -10.48 13.58
N ALA A 300 3.37 -9.55 12.69
CA ALA A 300 4.65 -8.88 12.63
C ALA A 300 4.76 -7.80 13.70
N VAL A 301 5.99 -7.47 14.06
CA VAL A 301 6.28 -6.36 14.99
C VAL A 301 6.23 -4.99 14.31
N SER A 302 6.04 -4.95 13.02
CA SER A 302 5.96 -3.71 12.23
C SER A 302 5.24 -3.94 10.90
N PRO A 303 4.40 -2.99 10.45
CA PRO A 303 3.74 -3.03 9.14
C PRO A 303 4.71 -3.14 7.96
N ALA A 304 5.93 -2.64 8.11
CA ALA A 304 6.97 -2.69 7.07
C ALA A 304 7.49 -4.10 6.78
N LEU A 305 7.26 -5.06 7.67
CA LEU A 305 7.68 -6.46 7.45
C LEU A 305 6.78 -7.20 6.47
N GLY A 306 5.75 -6.54 5.98
CA GLY A 306 4.92 -7.06 4.91
C GLY A 306 3.95 -8.16 5.36
N ASN A 307 3.21 -8.64 4.38
CA ASN A 307 2.33 -9.79 4.54
C ASN A 307 3.21 -11.02 4.77
N PRO A 308 3.22 -11.64 5.94
CA PRO A 308 3.87 -12.93 6.02
C PRO A 308 3.14 -13.82 5.02
N PRO A 309 3.83 -14.69 4.32
CA PRO A 309 3.20 -15.68 3.49
C PRO A 309 2.12 -16.31 4.34
N ALA A 310 0.91 -16.45 3.78
CA ALA A 310 -0.27 -17.01 4.43
C ALA A 310 0.19 -18.01 5.47
N ASP A 311 0.39 -17.50 6.67
CA ASP A 311 1.30 -18.20 7.56
C ASP A 311 0.60 -19.35 8.18
N THR A 312 0.68 -20.41 7.45
CA THR A 312 0.36 -21.72 7.96
C THR A 312 1.37 -22.18 9.02
N VAL A 313 2.53 -21.56 9.12
CA VAL A 313 3.67 -22.06 9.92
C VAL A 313 3.84 -21.30 11.24
N ASN A 314 3.66 -20.00 11.29
CA ASN A 314 3.90 -19.19 12.48
C ASN A 314 2.64 -18.63 13.14
N LYS A 315 1.54 -19.30 12.97
CA LYS A 315 0.27 -19.01 13.63
C LYS A 315 0.38 -18.90 15.16
N SER A 316 1.51 -19.31 15.70
CA SER A 316 1.89 -19.12 17.11
C SER A 316 2.45 -17.73 17.42
N ASN A 317 2.72 -16.90 16.42
CA ASN A 317 3.25 -15.54 16.56
C ASN A 317 2.21 -14.50 16.22
N GLY A 318 0.92 -14.85 16.23
CA GLY A 318 -0.17 -13.96 15.95
C GLY A 318 -0.06 -12.65 16.75
N GLY A 319 -0.50 -11.56 16.14
CA GLY A 319 -0.65 -10.27 16.77
C GLY A 319 -2.09 -9.99 17.13
N TYR A 320 -2.43 -8.73 17.12
CA TYR A 320 -3.76 -8.23 17.37
C TYR A 320 -4.21 -7.32 16.24
N MET A 321 -5.49 -7.29 16.00
CA MET A 321 -6.14 -6.41 15.05
C MET A 321 -7.23 -5.61 15.73
N LEU A 322 -7.56 -4.45 15.19
CA LEU A 322 -8.75 -3.70 15.58
C LEU A 322 -9.95 -4.22 14.79
N VAL A 323 -10.96 -4.68 15.48
CA VAL A 323 -12.23 -5.16 14.91
C VAL A 323 -13.35 -4.22 15.28
N VAL A 324 -14.13 -3.78 14.32
CA VAL A 324 -15.19 -2.81 14.48
C VAL A 324 -16.52 -3.41 14.04
N ASN A 325 -17.51 -3.39 14.95
CA ASN A 325 -18.91 -3.57 14.60
C ASN A 325 -19.44 -2.21 14.13
N ALA A 326 -19.30 -1.99 12.81
CA ALA A 326 -19.74 -0.74 12.21
C ALA A 326 -21.28 -0.70 12.13
N SER A 327 -21.82 0.50 12.12
CA SER A 327 -23.24 0.70 12.01
C SER A 327 -23.52 1.94 11.15
N TYR A 328 -24.56 2.69 11.46
CA TYR A 328 -25.09 3.76 10.61
C TYR A 328 -24.31 5.08 10.72
N ARG A 329 -23.46 5.22 11.72
CA ARG A 329 -22.67 6.44 11.94
C ARG A 329 -21.34 6.39 11.21
N ILE A 330 -20.85 7.58 10.85
CA ILE A 330 -19.51 7.77 10.30
C ILE A 330 -18.50 8.08 11.42
N ASP A 331 -18.55 7.31 12.50
CA ASP A 331 -17.68 7.51 13.65
C ASP A 331 -16.22 7.08 13.35
N SER A 332 -15.28 7.77 14.00
CA SER A 332 -13.87 7.41 13.91
C SER A 332 -13.55 6.21 14.80
N ALA A 333 -12.78 5.28 14.26
CA ALA A 333 -12.30 4.10 14.97
C ALA A 333 -10.81 4.21 15.35
N PHE A 334 -10.07 5.04 14.66
CA PHE A 334 -8.67 5.32 14.95
C PHE A 334 -8.41 6.82 14.86
N TYR A 335 -7.70 7.35 15.85
CA TYR A 335 -7.30 8.75 15.90
C TYR A 335 -5.97 8.87 16.64
N GLN A 336 -5.00 9.51 16.04
CA GLN A 336 -3.69 9.72 16.65
C GLN A 336 -3.06 11.05 16.24
N ASN A 337 -2.48 11.74 17.23
CA ASN A 337 -1.59 12.87 17.00
C ASN A 337 -0.17 12.35 16.77
N ILE A 338 0.43 12.73 15.68
CA ILE A 338 1.75 12.29 15.24
C ILE A 338 2.66 13.50 15.16
N SER A 339 3.87 13.39 15.69
CA SER A 339 4.89 14.45 15.69
C SER A 339 6.23 13.91 15.17
N GLY A 340 7.17 14.81 14.92
CA GLY A 340 8.50 14.45 14.42
C GLY A 340 8.53 14.13 12.93
N LEU A 341 7.54 14.61 12.18
CA LEU A 341 7.49 14.46 10.73
C LEU A 341 8.50 15.37 10.03
N CYS A 342 8.91 14.92 8.86
CA CYS A 342 9.82 15.65 7.99
C CYS A 342 9.06 16.63 7.11
N PRO A 343 9.46 17.90 7.04
CA PRO A 343 8.88 18.86 6.10
C PRO A 343 9.12 18.48 4.65
N ASP A 344 8.26 18.93 3.75
CA ASP A 344 8.33 18.74 2.30
C ASP A 344 8.55 17.28 1.87
N THR A 345 8.08 16.33 2.68
CA THR A 345 8.36 14.91 2.52
C THR A 345 7.07 14.14 2.25
N TYR A 346 7.12 13.21 1.29
CA TYR A 346 6.01 12.32 1.02
C TYR A 346 5.98 11.16 2.01
N TYR A 347 4.81 11.00 2.63
CA TYR A 347 4.46 9.89 3.50
C TYR A 347 3.35 9.07 2.86
N GLU A 348 3.45 7.76 2.93
CA GLU A 348 2.32 6.87 2.69
C GLU A 348 1.54 6.71 4.00
N PHE A 349 0.28 7.12 4.00
CA PHE A 349 -0.68 6.75 5.03
C PHE A 349 -1.51 5.58 4.53
N SER A 350 -1.32 4.43 5.11
CA SER A 350 -1.94 3.18 4.66
C SER A 350 -2.33 2.29 5.83
N LEU A 351 -3.21 1.33 5.55
CA LEU A 351 -3.60 0.26 6.47
C LEU A 351 -3.99 -0.98 5.69
N TRP A 352 -4.02 -2.10 6.37
CA TRP A 352 -4.66 -3.30 5.87
C TRP A 352 -6.07 -3.40 6.43
N ILE A 353 -7.02 -3.72 5.56
CA ILE A 353 -8.43 -3.86 5.91
C ILE A 353 -8.97 -5.18 5.36
N ARG A 354 -9.92 -5.75 6.11
CA ARG A 354 -10.66 -6.94 5.69
C ARG A 354 -12.13 -6.79 6.04
N ASN A 355 -13.00 -7.14 5.08
CA ASN A 355 -14.41 -7.37 5.35
C ASN A 355 -14.56 -8.68 6.09
N ILE A 356 -15.20 -8.66 7.26
CA ILE A 356 -15.33 -9.83 8.14
C ILE A 356 -16.70 -10.48 8.08
N CYS A 357 -17.62 -9.95 7.28
CA CYS A 357 -19.01 -10.39 7.32
C CYS A 357 -19.56 -10.81 5.96
N SER A 358 -19.51 -12.11 5.69
CA SER A 358 -19.98 -12.68 4.41
C SER A 358 -21.50 -12.69 4.26
N LYS A 359 -22.22 -12.69 5.37
CA LYS A 359 -23.69 -12.91 5.38
C LYS A 359 -24.45 -11.85 6.17
N CYS A 360 -23.79 -10.81 6.61
CA CYS A 360 -24.44 -9.74 7.34
C CYS A 360 -25.45 -9.02 6.45
N GLY A 361 -26.65 -8.80 6.97
CA GLY A 361 -27.72 -8.16 6.22
C GLY A 361 -28.33 -9.02 5.10
N CYS A 362 -28.05 -10.32 5.07
CA CYS A 362 -28.58 -11.26 4.10
C CYS A 362 -29.69 -12.13 4.68
N ASP A 363 -30.48 -12.74 3.80
CA ASP A 363 -31.43 -13.79 4.19
C ASP A 363 -30.68 -15.09 4.60
N SER A 364 -31.42 -16.06 5.12
CA SER A 364 -30.87 -17.36 5.56
C SER A 364 -30.17 -18.15 4.43
N ASN A 365 -30.42 -17.81 3.16
CA ASN A 365 -29.81 -18.42 2.00
C ASN A 365 -28.57 -17.66 1.54
N GLY A 366 -28.14 -16.61 2.26
CA GLY A 366 -27.03 -15.77 1.89
C GLY A 366 -27.32 -14.85 0.72
N LYS A 367 -28.56 -14.66 0.33
CA LYS A 367 -28.94 -13.64 -0.64
C LYS A 367 -29.02 -12.30 0.04
N GLY A 368 -28.41 -11.32 -0.57
CA GLY A 368 -28.47 -9.96 -0.09
C GLY A 368 -29.90 -9.51 0.07
N ALA A 369 -30.17 -8.98 1.21
CA ALA A 369 -31.44 -8.44 1.49
C ALA A 369 -31.65 -7.15 0.70
N SER A 370 -32.86 -6.90 0.28
CA SER A 370 -33.28 -5.60 -0.24
C SER A 370 -33.36 -4.56 0.86
N SER A 371 -32.34 -4.50 1.74
CA SER A 371 -32.24 -3.48 2.76
C SER A 371 -31.68 -2.20 2.17
N ALA A 372 -32.02 -1.10 2.78
CA ALA A 372 -31.40 0.16 2.41
C ALA A 372 -29.88 0.09 2.60
N GLY A 373 -29.15 0.55 1.60
CA GLY A 373 -27.70 0.49 1.57
C GLY A 373 -27.13 -0.79 0.98
N TYR A 374 -27.90 -1.83 0.81
CA TYR A 374 -27.49 -3.01 0.08
C TYR A 374 -27.93 -2.93 -1.39
N ILE A 375 -26.98 -2.86 -2.26
CA ILE A 375 -27.18 -2.96 -3.71
C ILE A 375 -26.37 -4.17 -4.17
N PRO A 376 -27.00 -5.27 -4.60
CA PRO A 376 -26.29 -6.40 -5.13
C PRO A 376 -25.43 -5.96 -6.31
N THR A 377 -24.15 -6.29 -6.29
CA THR A 377 -23.23 -6.02 -7.39
C THR A 377 -23.20 -7.17 -8.38
N ALA A 378 -23.66 -8.35 -7.96
CA ALA A 378 -23.77 -9.55 -8.80
C ALA A 378 -24.88 -10.46 -8.29
N ALA A 379 -25.34 -11.38 -9.14
CA ALA A 379 -26.21 -12.47 -8.72
C ALA A 379 -25.50 -13.29 -7.63
N ASN A 380 -26.16 -13.51 -6.51
CA ASN A 380 -25.62 -14.20 -5.32
C ASN A 380 -24.59 -13.40 -4.50
N ASP A 381 -24.45 -12.11 -4.70
CA ASP A 381 -23.71 -11.26 -3.77
C ASP A 381 -24.40 -11.31 -2.40
N SER A 382 -23.74 -11.93 -1.44
CA SER A 382 -24.28 -12.22 -0.12
C SER A 382 -23.74 -11.27 0.96
N SER A 383 -22.81 -10.38 0.63
CA SER A 383 -22.38 -9.36 1.57
C SER A 383 -23.47 -8.30 1.69
N GLY A 384 -23.79 -7.89 2.89
CA GLY A 384 -24.69 -6.75 3.13
C GLY A 384 -24.09 -5.43 2.66
N VAL A 385 -24.19 -4.38 3.46
CA VAL A 385 -23.46 -3.15 3.22
C VAL A 385 -21.96 -3.44 3.36
N LYS A 386 -21.16 -3.09 2.35
CA LYS A 386 -19.73 -3.35 2.39
C LYS A 386 -19.02 -2.31 3.24
N PRO A 387 -17.96 -2.70 3.98
CA PRO A 387 -17.10 -1.75 4.65
C PRO A 387 -16.52 -0.74 3.65
N ASN A 388 -16.51 0.51 4.07
CA ASN A 388 -15.91 1.61 3.33
C ASN A 388 -15.34 2.58 4.37
N LEU A 389 -14.05 2.85 4.31
CA LEU A 389 -13.39 3.70 5.28
C LEU A 389 -12.87 4.98 4.64
N THR A 390 -12.81 6.01 5.45
CA THR A 390 -12.15 7.27 5.11
C THR A 390 -10.91 7.44 5.96
N LEU A 391 -9.81 7.79 5.30
CA LEU A 391 -8.56 8.19 5.94
C LEU A 391 -8.44 9.71 5.85
N ALA A 392 -8.33 10.35 7.02
CA ALA A 392 -8.29 11.80 7.12
C ALA A 392 -7.01 12.27 7.82
N ILE A 393 -6.56 13.46 7.45
CA ILE A 393 -5.44 14.17 8.07
C ILE A 393 -5.91 15.55 8.51
N ASN A 394 -5.66 15.88 9.77
CA ASN A 394 -6.04 17.16 10.38
C ASN A 394 -7.54 17.48 10.21
N GLY A 395 -8.39 16.47 10.29
CA GLY A 395 -9.84 16.60 10.14
C GLY A 395 -10.31 16.81 8.69
N ILE A 396 -9.44 16.60 7.71
CA ILE A 396 -9.76 16.69 6.29
C ILE A 396 -9.66 15.31 5.67
N ASP A 397 -10.69 14.89 4.97
CA ASP A 397 -10.72 13.62 4.26
C ASP A 397 -9.84 13.69 3.01
N TYR A 398 -8.86 12.79 2.93
CA TYR A 398 -7.96 12.66 1.78
C TYR A 398 -8.23 11.44 0.93
N TYR A 399 -8.77 10.38 1.53
CA TYR A 399 -8.88 9.11 0.86
C TYR A 399 -10.07 8.31 1.35
N THR A 400 -10.82 7.69 0.44
CA THR A 400 -11.81 6.66 0.74
C THR A 400 -11.37 5.34 0.16
N THR A 401 -11.52 4.25 0.91
CA THR A 401 -11.13 2.91 0.46
C THR A 401 -12.00 2.40 -0.70
N GLY A 402 -13.17 2.99 -0.88
CA GLY A 402 -14.26 2.36 -1.61
C GLY A 402 -14.81 1.15 -0.85
N ASP A 403 -15.74 0.47 -1.47
CA ASP A 403 -16.36 -0.72 -0.87
C ASP A 403 -15.36 -1.89 -0.84
N ILE A 404 -15.13 -2.42 0.34
CA ILE A 404 -14.25 -3.57 0.54
C ILE A 404 -15.05 -4.85 0.28
N ALA A 405 -14.69 -5.55 -0.79
CA ALA A 405 -15.35 -6.81 -1.15
C ALA A 405 -15.14 -7.87 -0.07
N TYR A 406 -16.10 -8.76 0.03
CA TYR A 406 -15.93 -9.97 0.81
C TYR A 406 -15.29 -11.06 -0.07
N ASP A 407 -14.00 -11.21 0.04
CA ASP A 407 -13.20 -12.20 -0.71
C ASP A 407 -12.29 -13.04 0.19
N GLY A 408 -12.38 -12.83 1.50
CA GLY A 408 -11.56 -13.52 2.47
C GLY A 408 -10.11 -13.02 2.56
N GLN A 409 -9.78 -11.92 1.91
CA GLN A 409 -8.42 -11.37 1.86
C GLN A 409 -8.28 -10.09 2.66
N TRP A 410 -7.07 -9.87 3.17
CA TRP A 410 -6.63 -8.57 3.62
C TRP A 410 -6.19 -7.75 2.40
N VAL A 411 -6.62 -6.50 2.33
CA VAL A 411 -6.26 -5.58 1.25
C VAL A 411 -5.61 -4.32 1.81
N LYS A 412 -4.47 -3.92 1.25
CA LYS A 412 -3.80 -2.68 1.60
C LYS A 412 -4.51 -1.51 0.92
N LYS A 413 -4.84 -0.48 1.69
CA LYS A 413 -5.46 0.76 1.22
C LYS A 413 -4.75 1.95 1.81
N GLY A 414 -4.67 3.03 1.06
CA GLY A 414 -4.00 4.23 1.50
C GLY A 414 -3.67 5.20 0.39
N PHE A 415 -2.95 6.25 0.74
CA PHE A 415 -2.59 7.33 -0.16
C PHE A 415 -1.27 7.98 0.27
N MET A 416 -0.68 8.78 -0.60
CA MET A 416 0.50 9.56 -0.28
C MET A 416 0.14 10.99 0.07
N TYR A 417 0.72 11.45 1.15
CA TYR A 417 0.55 12.79 1.70
C TYR A 417 1.87 13.54 1.69
N LEU A 418 1.88 14.75 1.13
CA LEU A 418 3.03 15.66 1.18
C LEU A 418 2.89 16.58 2.39
N THR A 419 3.85 16.52 3.30
CA THR A 419 3.93 17.48 4.40
C THR A 419 4.30 18.87 3.89
N GLY A 420 3.74 19.91 4.51
CA GLY A 420 4.08 21.29 4.18
C GLY A 420 5.51 21.68 4.60
N PRO A 421 6.00 22.85 4.14
CA PRO A 421 7.39 23.30 4.35
C PRO A 421 7.82 23.46 5.82
N SER A 422 6.86 23.59 6.73
CA SER A 422 7.10 23.71 8.18
C SER A 422 6.31 22.67 8.98
N GLN A 423 5.66 21.73 8.31
CA GLN A 423 4.80 20.76 8.99
C GLN A 423 5.64 19.63 9.58
N ASN A 424 5.65 19.54 10.89
CA ASN A 424 6.33 18.50 11.66
C ASN A 424 5.37 17.63 12.48
N SER A 425 4.08 17.86 12.35
CA SER A 425 3.03 17.10 13.05
C SER A 425 1.74 17.06 12.25
N LEU A 426 0.93 16.05 12.50
CA LEU A 426 -0.43 15.93 11.97
C LEU A 426 -1.29 15.06 12.90
N THR A 427 -2.60 15.09 12.69
CA THR A 427 -3.53 14.09 13.21
C THR A 427 -3.91 13.12 12.10
N ALA A 428 -3.75 11.83 12.34
CA ALA A 428 -4.24 10.77 11.47
C ALA A 428 -5.54 10.19 12.03
N MET A 429 -6.53 9.97 11.17
CA MET A 429 -7.82 9.43 11.56
C MET A 429 -8.32 8.42 10.53
N VAL A 430 -8.92 7.34 11.00
CA VAL A 430 -9.67 6.37 10.19
C VAL A 430 -11.08 6.29 10.72
N ARG A 431 -12.06 6.49 9.86
CA ARG A 431 -13.48 6.45 10.21
C ARG A 431 -14.29 5.57 9.26
N ASN A 432 -15.43 5.12 9.75
CA ASN A 432 -16.42 4.48 8.89
C ASN A 432 -16.98 5.51 7.87
N ASN A 433 -17.08 5.10 6.61
CA ASN A 433 -17.64 5.93 5.53
C ASN A 433 -18.91 5.32 4.94
N ALA A 434 -19.26 4.10 5.30
CA ALA A 434 -20.44 3.42 4.80
C ALA A 434 -21.53 3.40 5.88
N PRO A 435 -22.45 4.37 5.91
CA PRO A 435 -23.60 4.27 6.78
C PRO A 435 -24.48 3.13 6.28
N GLY A 436 -24.64 2.14 7.09
CA GLY A 436 -25.42 0.97 6.75
C GLY A 436 -25.72 0.16 7.98
N GLY A 437 -26.52 -0.82 7.90
CA GLY A 437 -26.90 -1.61 9.03
C GLY A 437 -26.92 -3.08 8.69
N GLY A 438 -25.81 -3.70 8.78
CA GLY A 438 -25.67 -5.11 8.53
C GLY A 438 -24.68 -5.35 7.39
N GLY A 439 -23.49 -5.71 7.76
CA GLY A 439 -22.44 -6.16 6.85
C GLY A 439 -21.29 -5.21 6.61
N ASN A 440 -21.35 -4.02 7.11
CA ASN A 440 -20.24 -3.08 7.03
C ASN A 440 -19.22 -3.24 8.17
N ASP A 441 -19.14 -4.44 8.74
CA ASP A 441 -18.20 -4.78 9.81
C ASP A 441 -16.82 -5.11 9.21
N TRP A 442 -15.80 -4.66 9.89
CA TRP A 442 -14.44 -4.75 9.35
C TRP A 442 -13.38 -4.94 10.43
N ALA A 443 -12.24 -5.43 9.99
CA ALA A 443 -11.02 -5.44 10.77
C ALA A 443 -9.95 -4.62 10.05
N ILE A 444 -9.13 -3.90 10.82
CA ILE A 444 -7.92 -3.24 10.32
C ILE A 444 -6.71 -3.65 11.13
N ASP A 445 -5.57 -3.61 10.45
CA ASP A 445 -4.28 -3.91 11.03
C ASP A 445 -3.17 -3.19 10.26
N ASP A 446 -1.96 -3.21 10.81
CA ASP A 446 -0.75 -2.68 10.17
C ASP A 446 -0.94 -1.26 9.61
N ILE A 447 -1.42 -0.35 10.45
CA ILE A 447 -1.55 1.07 10.09
C ILE A 447 -0.15 1.67 9.99
N SER A 448 0.12 2.34 8.89
CA SER A 448 1.43 2.92 8.59
C SER A 448 1.33 4.37 8.14
N LEU A 449 2.20 5.20 8.67
CA LEU A 449 2.57 6.50 8.13
C LEU A 449 4.10 6.51 7.97
N ALA A 450 4.58 6.12 6.81
CA ALA A 450 6.00 5.95 6.54
C ALA A 450 6.46 6.75 5.34
N THR A 451 7.71 7.19 5.34
CA THR A 451 8.27 7.98 4.24
C THR A 451 8.47 7.15 2.99
N CYS A 452 8.23 7.78 1.84
CA CYS A 452 8.49 7.23 0.52
C CYS A 452 9.93 7.52 0.11
N ALA A 453 10.80 6.53 0.13
CA ALA A 453 12.20 6.71 -0.16
C ALA A 453 12.50 6.81 -1.67
N PRO A 454 13.44 7.67 -2.08
CA PRO A 454 14.01 7.61 -3.41
C PRO A 454 14.94 6.39 -3.56
N ASN A 455 15.14 5.92 -4.78
CA ASN A 455 16.19 4.97 -5.10
C ASN A 455 17.51 5.71 -5.30
N LEU A 456 18.57 5.23 -4.65
CA LEU A 456 19.91 5.79 -4.70
C LEU A 456 20.84 4.75 -5.31
N ASN A 457 21.19 4.92 -6.59
CA ASN A 457 22.00 3.97 -7.34
C ASN A 457 23.43 4.51 -7.50
N LEU A 458 24.34 4.02 -6.69
CA LEU A 458 25.76 4.40 -6.69
C LEU A 458 26.52 3.76 -7.84
N GLN A 459 27.41 4.52 -8.45
CA GLN A 459 28.30 4.08 -9.51
C GLN A 459 29.74 4.58 -9.25
N PRO A 460 30.74 3.72 -9.37
CA PRO A 460 30.67 2.26 -9.48
C PRO A 460 30.27 1.61 -8.16
N SER A 461 29.75 0.41 -8.19
CA SER A 461 29.30 -0.31 -6.98
C SER A 461 29.56 -1.81 -7.15
N PRO A 462 29.90 -2.55 -6.06
CA PRO A 462 30.11 -2.06 -4.68
C PRO A 462 31.56 -1.59 -4.41
N ASN A 463 32.53 -2.00 -5.25
CA ASN A 463 33.94 -1.75 -5.02
C ASN A 463 34.60 -1.15 -6.24
N LEU A 464 35.41 -0.15 -6.02
CA LEU A 464 36.25 0.46 -7.04
C LEU A 464 37.73 0.11 -6.75
N VAL A 465 38.32 -0.77 -7.57
CA VAL A 465 39.75 -1.04 -7.52
C VAL A 465 40.44 -0.06 -8.44
N VAL A 466 41.33 0.76 -7.91
CA VAL A 466 41.98 1.83 -8.67
C VAL A 466 43.46 1.92 -8.32
N CYS A 467 44.26 2.24 -9.33
CA CYS A 467 45.70 2.49 -9.13
C CYS A 467 45.93 3.84 -8.49
N VAL A 468 46.90 3.91 -7.56
CA VAL A 468 47.37 5.19 -7.01
C VAL A 468 47.79 6.12 -8.15
N GLY A 469 47.29 7.35 -8.13
CA GLY A 469 47.51 8.34 -9.18
C GLY A 469 46.52 8.30 -10.34
N ASN A 470 45.63 7.31 -10.38
CA ASN A 470 44.54 7.29 -11.36
C ASN A 470 43.33 8.08 -10.85
N GLN A 471 42.58 8.61 -11.79
CA GLN A 471 41.36 9.34 -11.50
C GLN A 471 40.27 8.41 -11.01
N VAL A 472 39.55 8.87 -9.98
CA VAL A 472 38.34 8.24 -9.41
C VAL A 472 37.16 9.12 -9.74
N ASP A 473 36.20 8.52 -10.42
CA ASP A 473 34.91 9.15 -10.73
C ASP A 473 33.80 8.35 -10.04
N MET A 474 32.96 9.06 -9.29
CA MET A 474 31.83 8.47 -8.59
C MET A 474 30.58 9.31 -8.82
N SER A 475 29.46 8.64 -8.94
CA SER A 475 28.17 9.29 -9.08
C SER A 475 27.07 8.46 -8.44
N SER A 476 25.94 9.08 -8.21
CA SER A 476 24.70 8.38 -7.86
C SER A 476 23.59 8.86 -8.77
N VAL A 477 22.85 7.93 -9.34
CA VAL A 477 21.57 8.23 -9.99
C VAL A 477 20.49 8.13 -8.93
N ILE A 478 19.86 9.27 -8.66
CA ILE A 478 18.73 9.39 -7.75
C ILE A 478 17.47 9.31 -8.60
N SER A 479 16.57 8.38 -8.26
CA SER A 479 15.28 8.25 -8.93
C SER A 479 14.15 8.15 -7.91
N SER A 480 13.05 8.87 -8.18
CA SER A 480 11.87 8.91 -7.32
C SER A 480 10.61 9.15 -8.15
N TYR A 481 9.47 8.73 -7.62
CA TYR A 481 8.17 9.15 -8.16
C TYR A 481 7.86 10.64 -7.90
N PHE A 482 8.70 11.32 -7.10
CA PHE A 482 8.51 12.71 -6.66
C PHE A 482 9.70 13.57 -7.07
N SER A 483 9.44 14.83 -7.41
CA SER A 483 10.45 15.77 -7.87
C SER A 483 11.17 16.54 -6.75
N ASN A 484 10.80 16.33 -5.48
CA ASN A 484 11.27 17.14 -4.36
C ASN A 484 12.48 16.58 -3.60
N TYR A 485 12.93 15.37 -3.87
CA TYR A 485 14.14 14.79 -3.26
C TYR A 485 15.39 15.31 -3.97
N ILE A 486 15.70 16.58 -3.82
CA ILE A 486 16.72 17.26 -4.61
C ILE A 486 17.99 17.60 -3.86
N TYR A 487 17.95 17.67 -2.53
CA TYR A 487 19.14 18.02 -1.73
C TYR A 487 19.94 16.75 -1.44
N TRP A 488 21.24 16.81 -1.71
CA TRP A 488 22.12 15.65 -1.55
C TRP A 488 23.47 16.03 -0.93
N GLU A 489 24.10 15.08 -0.25
CA GLU A 489 25.41 15.21 0.34
C GLU A 489 26.15 13.87 0.33
N TRP A 490 27.44 13.90 0.01
CA TRP A 490 28.29 12.74 0.08
C TRP A 490 28.97 12.61 1.45
N GLU A 491 28.98 11.40 1.97
CA GLU A 491 29.67 11.02 3.20
C GLU A 491 30.75 9.99 2.91
N LYS A 492 31.78 9.97 3.77
CA LYS A 492 32.83 8.97 3.73
C LYS A 492 33.02 8.31 5.09
N SER A 493 33.50 7.07 5.06
CA SER A 493 33.91 6.29 6.23
C SER A 493 35.32 5.74 6.00
N THR A 494 36.16 5.83 7.02
CA THR A 494 37.51 5.25 7.03
C THR A 494 37.65 4.10 8.03
N ASP A 495 36.55 3.71 8.68
CA ASP A 495 36.47 2.66 9.70
C ASP A 495 35.51 1.52 9.29
N ASN A 496 35.49 1.23 7.99
CA ASN A 496 34.67 0.17 7.40
C ASN A 496 33.15 0.34 7.62
N GLY A 497 32.68 1.59 7.54
CA GLY A 497 31.25 1.92 7.63
C GLY A 497 30.72 2.07 9.05
N THR A 498 31.57 2.05 10.08
CA THR A 498 31.15 2.21 11.47
C THR A 498 30.75 3.65 11.76
N THR A 499 31.56 4.61 11.31
CA THR A 499 31.25 6.04 11.41
C THR A 499 31.29 6.70 10.04
N TRP A 500 30.45 7.69 9.86
CA TRP A 500 30.32 8.44 8.60
C TRP A 500 30.50 9.93 8.84
N THR A 501 31.29 10.56 8.02
CA THR A 501 31.55 12.00 8.07
C THR A 501 31.25 12.65 6.75
N SER A 502 30.73 13.89 6.79
CA SER A 502 30.52 14.70 5.58
C SER A 502 31.85 14.85 4.81
N THR A 503 31.79 14.73 3.51
CA THR A 503 32.92 15.05 2.65
C THR A 503 33.00 16.54 2.31
N GLY A 504 31.98 17.33 2.68
CA GLY A 504 31.78 18.71 2.24
C GLY A 504 31.26 18.83 0.80
N VAL A 505 31.03 17.73 0.13
CA VAL A 505 30.47 17.70 -1.25
C VAL A 505 28.95 17.51 -1.13
N SER A 506 28.22 18.56 -1.45
CA SER A 506 26.76 18.59 -1.43
C SER A 506 26.22 19.41 -2.60
N GLY A 507 24.94 19.32 -2.88
CA GLY A 507 24.33 20.08 -3.95
C GLY A 507 22.82 19.92 -4.02
N THR A 508 22.28 20.52 -5.08
CA THR A 508 20.85 20.46 -5.42
C THR A 508 20.70 19.83 -6.80
N GLY A 509 19.86 18.82 -6.91
CA GLY A 509 19.55 18.14 -8.16
C GLY A 509 18.49 18.90 -8.97
N SER A 510 18.48 18.66 -10.27
CA SER A 510 17.45 19.13 -11.20
C SER A 510 16.77 17.92 -11.83
N PRO A 511 15.75 17.34 -11.17
CA PRO A 511 15.15 16.10 -11.62
C PRO A 511 14.37 16.26 -12.92
N VAL A 512 14.54 15.33 -13.83
CA VAL A 512 13.84 15.24 -15.11
C VAL A 512 12.98 13.97 -15.09
N LEU A 513 11.77 14.04 -15.62
CA LEU A 513 10.88 12.89 -15.71
C LEU A 513 11.34 11.92 -16.82
N VAL A 514 11.75 10.72 -16.43
CA VAL A 514 12.20 9.66 -17.31
C VAL A 514 11.52 8.35 -16.93
N GLY A 515 10.75 7.75 -17.84
CA GLY A 515 10.11 6.46 -17.59
C GLY A 515 9.14 6.46 -16.39
N GLY A 516 8.47 7.59 -16.12
CA GLY A 516 7.53 7.73 -15.01
C GLY A 516 8.18 8.05 -13.66
N GLN A 517 9.49 8.23 -13.61
CA GLN A 517 10.23 8.64 -12.41
C GLN A 517 11.04 9.91 -12.66
N TYR A 518 11.13 10.77 -11.67
CA TYR A 518 12.03 11.92 -11.66
C TYR A 518 13.44 11.44 -11.35
N GLN A 519 14.39 11.77 -12.23
CA GLN A 519 15.77 11.32 -12.12
C GLN A 519 16.76 12.47 -12.27
N TYR A 520 17.86 12.39 -11.53
CA TYR A 520 19.04 13.23 -11.72
C TYR A 520 20.28 12.49 -11.23
N THR A 521 21.45 12.99 -11.60
CA THR A 521 22.74 12.43 -11.19
C THR A 521 23.45 13.38 -10.26
N ALA A 522 23.83 12.92 -9.07
CA ALA A 522 24.74 13.60 -8.15
C ALA A 522 26.15 13.06 -8.31
N THR A 523 27.05 13.90 -8.81
CA THR A 523 28.44 13.49 -9.10
C THR A 523 29.36 13.95 -7.97
N TYR A 524 30.23 13.05 -7.51
CA TYR A 524 31.34 13.41 -6.64
C TYR A 524 32.45 14.04 -7.50
N PRO A 525 33.11 15.13 -7.06
CA PRO A 525 34.24 15.68 -7.79
C PRO A 525 35.33 14.63 -8.02
N SER A 526 35.80 14.53 -9.24
CA SER A 526 36.88 13.60 -9.58
C SER A 526 38.13 13.92 -8.77
N PHE A 527 38.78 12.88 -8.27
CA PHE A 527 40.04 12.99 -7.53
C PHE A 527 41.04 11.92 -7.97
N LEU A 528 42.31 12.13 -7.67
CA LEU A 528 43.34 11.14 -7.89
C LEU A 528 43.40 10.19 -6.68
N ALA A 529 43.40 8.89 -6.97
CA ALA A 529 43.50 7.88 -5.93
C ALA A 529 44.84 8.00 -5.17
N ASP A 530 44.78 7.98 -3.87
CA ASP A 530 45.93 8.02 -2.96
C ASP A 530 45.90 6.77 -2.06
N VAL A 531 47.08 6.37 -1.55
CA VAL A 531 47.22 5.22 -0.68
C VAL A 531 46.38 5.36 0.60
N SER A 532 46.22 6.59 1.10
CA SER A 532 45.42 6.88 2.31
C SER A 532 43.90 6.63 2.09
N MET A 533 43.45 6.53 0.86
CA MET A 533 42.07 6.26 0.50
C MET A 533 41.73 4.77 0.47
N ASN A 534 42.73 3.91 0.65
CA ASN A 534 42.50 2.47 0.65
C ASN A 534 41.51 2.06 1.75
N HIS A 535 40.51 1.30 1.37
CA HIS A 535 39.34 0.91 2.18
C HIS A 535 38.41 2.07 2.57
N THR A 536 38.60 3.28 2.07
CA THR A 536 37.65 4.35 2.29
C THR A 536 36.32 4.04 1.57
N MET A 537 35.23 4.12 2.31
CA MET A 537 33.89 3.91 1.79
C MET A 537 33.20 5.24 1.58
N PHE A 538 32.40 5.32 0.52
CA PHE A 538 31.57 6.48 0.19
C PHE A 538 30.12 6.08 0.08
N ARG A 539 29.23 6.95 0.52
CA ARG A 539 27.79 6.85 0.31
C ARG A 539 27.20 8.24 0.08
N ILE A 540 25.99 8.25 -0.45
CA ILE A 540 25.22 9.48 -0.62
C ILE A 540 24.00 9.46 0.28
N LYS A 541 23.63 10.62 0.78
CA LYS A 541 22.37 10.88 1.45
C LYS A 541 21.58 11.95 0.70
N VAL A 542 20.25 11.83 0.73
CA VAL A 542 19.32 12.69 0.00
C VAL A 542 18.17 13.08 0.90
N ALA A 543 17.67 14.31 0.75
CA ALA A 543 16.52 14.82 1.49
C ALA A 543 15.65 15.72 0.64
N ALA A 544 14.41 15.94 1.08
CA ALA A 544 13.47 16.88 0.45
C ALA A 544 13.68 18.34 0.87
N ALA A 545 14.35 18.58 2.00
CA ALA A 545 14.69 19.90 2.49
C ALA A 545 16.15 19.96 2.94
N PRO A 546 16.85 21.10 2.84
CA PRO A 546 18.27 21.20 3.23
C PRO A 546 18.53 20.82 4.69
N ALA A 547 17.66 21.28 5.60
CA ALA A 547 17.77 20.99 7.03
C ALA A 547 17.60 19.49 7.34
N SER A 548 16.87 18.76 6.49
CA SER A 548 16.61 17.33 6.63
C SER A 548 17.82 16.46 6.35
N LEU A 549 18.84 16.96 5.65
CA LEU A 549 20.10 16.21 5.42
C LEU A 549 20.83 15.85 6.73
N ASN A 550 20.63 16.63 7.80
CA ASN A 550 21.23 16.39 9.11
C ASN A 550 20.26 15.77 10.12
N ASN A 551 19.06 15.43 9.70
CA ASN A 551 18.08 14.76 10.54
C ASN A 551 18.01 13.26 10.19
N PRO A 552 18.45 12.35 11.10
CA PRO A 552 18.45 10.91 10.81
C PRO A 552 17.08 10.32 10.46
N SER A 553 16.00 10.95 10.91
CA SER A 553 14.63 10.51 10.62
C SER A 553 14.10 11.01 9.27
N CYS A 554 14.79 11.99 8.64
CA CYS A 554 14.32 12.69 7.44
C CYS A 554 15.26 12.53 6.24
N VAL A 555 16.40 11.93 6.44
CA VAL A 555 17.40 11.71 5.40
C VAL A 555 17.30 10.29 4.85
N PHE A 556 17.37 10.17 3.54
CA PHE A 556 17.48 8.88 2.86
C PHE A 556 18.93 8.62 2.53
N THR A 557 19.47 7.53 3.03
CA THR A 557 20.87 7.14 2.82
C THR A 557 20.93 5.92 1.92
N ALA A 558 21.87 5.93 0.98
CA ALA A 558 22.08 4.77 0.11
C ALA A 558 22.40 3.52 0.96
N SER A 559 21.70 2.43 0.67
CA SER A 559 21.95 1.12 1.30
C SER A 559 23.23 0.46 0.78
N THR A 560 23.70 0.86 -0.40
CA THR A 560 24.94 0.44 -0.99
C THR A 560 26.01 1.51 -0.78
N THR A 561 27.28 1.07 -0.77
CA THR A 561 28.44 1.95 -0.62
C THR A 561 29.44 1.68 -1.75
N VAL A 562 30.29 2.65 -2.05
CA VAL A 562 31.44 2.47 -2.93
C VAL A 562 32.66 2.40 -2.04
N GLN A 563 33.33 1.26 -2.01
CA GLN A 563 34.62 1.13 -1.34
C GLN A 563 35.76 1.33 -2.35
N VAL A 564 36.60 2.30 -2.08
CA VAL A 564 37.81 2.56 -2.86
C VAL A 564 38.94 1.66 -2.37
N LEU A 565 39.38 0.75 -3.22
CA LEU A 565 40.52 -0.12 -2.97
C LEU A 565 41.67 0.38 -3.82
N THR A 566 42.66 1.02 -3.18
CA THR A 566 43.83 1.52 -3.90
C THR A 566 44.93 0.48 -3.93
N SER A 567 45.52 0.34 -5.07
CA SER A 567 46.72 -0.50 -5.30
C SER A 567 47.81 0.37 -5.86
N THR A 568 49.06 0.14 -5.46
CA THR A 568 50.20 0.65 -6.17
C THR A 568 50.32 -0.13 -7.48
N CYS A 569 49.39 0.12 -8.39
CA CYS A 569 49.54 -0.39 -9.75
C CYS A 569 50.73 0.33 -10.35
N LEU A 570 51.88 -0.23 -10.27
CA LEU A 570 52.92 0.18 -11.17
C LEU A 570 52.47 -0.18 -12.58
N ILE A 571 52.12 0.85 -13.33
CA ILE A 571 52.10 0.73 -14.77
C ILE A 571 53.53 0.27 -15.09
N LEU A 572 53.72 -1.00 -15.39
CA LEU A 572 54.98 -1.47 -15.95
C LEU A 572 55.11 -0.73 -17.27
N PRO A 573 55.98 0.29 -17.36
CA PRO A 573 56.13 1.02 -18.60
C PRO A 573 56.63 0.03 -19.65
N GLY A 574 55.78 -0.28 -20.62
CA GLY A 574 56.16 -1.10 -21.72
C GLY A 574 55.44 -2.45 -21.91
N ASN A 575 54.67 -2.96 -20.94
CA ASN A 575 53.94 -4.20 -21.13
C ASN A 575 52.49 -3.90 -21.49
N GLN A 576 52.14 -4.18 -22.71
CA GLN A 576 50.76 -4.07 -23.19
C GLN A 576 50.17 -5.44 -23.47
N LEU A 577 49.08 -5.79 -22.78
CA LEU A 577 48.24 -6.89 -23.19
C LEU A 577 47.47 -6.46 -24.44
N VAL A 578 47.87 -7.02 -25.60
CA VAL A 578 47.27 -6.66 -26.89
C VAL A 578 45.94 -7.38 -27.13
N SER A 579 45.84 -8.63 -26.66
CA SER A 579 44.64 -9.41 -26.79
C SER A 579 44.52 -10.44 -25.66
N PHE A 580 43.30 -10.74 -25.25
CA PHE A 580 43.00 -11.86 -24.37
C PHE A 580 41.68 -12.50 -24.82
N ARG A 581 41.71 -13.79 -25.07
CA ARG A 581 40.57 -14.57 -25.55
C ARG A 581 40.63 -15.98 -25.00
N GLY A 582 39.51 -16.67 -25.01
CA GLY A 582 39.41 -18.06 -24.59
C GLY A 582 38.38 -18.83 -25.40
N LYS A 583 38.53 -20.15 -25.44
CA LYS A 583 37.57 -21.09 -26.03
C LYS A 583 37.46 -22.32 -25.14
N VAL A 584 36.33 -22.99 -25.16
CA VAL A 584 36.16 -24.30 -24.56
C VAL A 584 36.30 -25.36 -25.67
N SER A 585 37.15 -26.32 -25.44
CA SER A 585 37.34 -27.47 -26.32
C SER A 585 37.43 -28.73 -25.48
N SER A 586 36.60 -29.74 -25.79
CA SER A 586 36.50 -31.00 -25.02
C SER A 586 36.24 -30.78 -23.53
N GLY A 587 35.43 -29.74 -23.19
CA GLY A 587 35.08 -29.41 -21.82
C GLY A 587 36.14 -28.62 -21.05
N LEU A 588 37.31 -28.38 -21.60
CA LEU A 588 38.40 -27.63 -20.96
C LEU A 588 38.54 -26.24 -21.57
N ALA A 589 38.83 -25.23 -20.72
CA ALA A 589 39.09 -23.85 -21.14
C ALA A 589 40.53 -23.74 -21.67
N THR A 590 40.67 -23.28 -22.91
CA THR A 590 41.95 -22.86 -23.47
C THR A 590 41.96 -21.34 -23.64
N LEU A 591 42.84 -20.68 -22.92
CA LEU A 591 43.05 -19.23 -22.93
C LEU A 591 44.23 -18.90 -23.85
N ALA A 592 44.13 -17.80 -24.55
CA ALA A 592 45.23 -17.29 -25.40
C ALA A 592 45.30 -15.76 -25.24
N TRP A 593 46.51 -15.25 -25.13
CA TRP A 593 46.75 -13.81 -25.06
C TRP A 593 48.04 -13.44 -25.79
N THR A 594 48.11 -12.18 -26.14
CA THR A 594 49.27 -11.58 -26.81
C THR A 594 49.74 -10.38 -26.01
N THR A 595 51.00 -10.27 -25.78
CA THR A 595 51.65 -9.13 -25.12
C THR A 595 52.72 -8.51 -25.99
N THR A 596 53.09 -7.24 -25.71
CA THR A 596 54.24 -6.55 -26.35
C THR A 596 55.12 -5.94 -25.25
N ASN A 597 56.39 -5.71 -25.53
CA ASN A 597 57.33 -5.01 -24.65
C ASN A 597 57.49 -5.66 -23.26
N GLU A 598 57.69 -6.94 -23.22
CA GLU A 598 57.86 -7.69 -21.98
C GLU A 598 59.21 -7.39 -21.30
N LYS A 599 59.17 -7.25 -19.96
CA LYS A 599 60.38 -7.04 -19.14
C LYS A 599 60.73 -8.28 -18.34
N GLN A 600 62.01 -8.38 -17.98
CA GLN A 600 62.52 -9.50 -17.18
C GLN A 600 61.80 -9.60 -15.82
N GLY A 601 61.40 -10.82 -15.44
CA GLY A 601 60.68 -11.08 -14.20
C GLY A 601 59.14 -10.97 -14.27
N LEU A 602 58.59 -10.73 -15.49
CA LEU A 602 57.17 -10.78 -15.72
C LEU A 602 56.65 -12.21 -15.75
N TYR A 603 55.49 -12.45 -15.13
CA TYR A 603 54.72 -13.69 -15.26
C TYR A 603 53.21 -13.39 -15.21
N PHE A 604 52.42 -14.34 -15.68
CA PHE A 604 50.99 -14.26 -15.77
C PHE A 604 50.36 -15.24 -14.77
N GLU A 605 49.54 -14.77 -13.85
CA GLU A 605 48.65 -15.60 -13.06
C GLU A 605 47.31 -15.67 -13.74
N ILE A 606 46.84 -16.87 -14.02
CA ILE A 606 45.52 -17.09 -14.56
C ILE A 606 44.58 -17.32 -13.41
N GLU A 607 43.51 -16.53 -13.36
CA GLU A 607 42.51 -16.59 -12.31
C GLU A 607 41.14 -16.92 -12.91
N LYS A 608 40.38 -17.76 -12.22
CA LYS A 608 39.02 -18.13 -12.59
C LYS A 608 38.02 -17.86 -11.48
N SER A 609 36.75 -17.68 -11.85
CA SER A 609 35.63 -17.45 -10.92
C SER A 609 34.35 -18.04 -11.49
N THR A 610 33.46 -18.46 -10.60
CA THR A 610 32.08 -18.89 -10.93
C THR A 610 31.06 -17.76 -10.83
N ASP A 611 31.41 -16.66 -10.18
CA ASP A 611 30.50 -15.55 -9.86
C ASP A 611 30.99 -14.16 -10.37
N ALA A 612 32.13 -14.11 -11.05
CA ALA A 612 32.82 -12.90 -11.51
C ALA A 612 33.31 -11.95 -10.40
N ILE A 613 33.17 -12.36 -9.12
CA ILE A 613 33.53 -11.57 -7.95
C ILE A 613 34.72 -12.19 -7.23
N HIS A 614 34.64 -13.47 -6.92
CA HIS A 614 35.67 -14.20 -6.18
C HIS A 614 36.54 -15.00 -7.14
N PHE A 615 37.70 -14.43 -7.49
CA PHE A 615 38.64 -15.05 -8.38
C PHE A 615 39.67 -15.86 -7.62
N GLN A 616 39.94 -17.09 -8.10
CA GLN A 616 40.97 -18.00 -7.58
C GLN A 616 42.02 -18.28 -8.66
N LYS A 617 43.27 -18.29 -8.26
CA LYS A 617 44.36 -18.61 -9.14
C LYS A 617 44.29 -20.09 -9.56
N THR A 618 44.29 -20.34 -10.87
CA THR A 618 44.30 -21.70 -11.46
C THR A 618 45.60 -22.06 -12.14
N GLY A 619 46.46 -21.08 -12.47
CA GLY A 619 47.74 -21.36 -13.09
C GLY A 619 48.71 -20.18 -13.16
N THR A 620 49.93 -20.45 -13.62
CA THR A 620 50.96 -19.45 -13.85
C THR A 620 51.67 -19.73 -15.14
N VAL A 621 51.95 -18.68 -15.92
CA VAL A 621 52.76 -18.74 -17.16
C VAL A 621 53.84 -17.68 -17.07
N ASN A 622 55.10 -18.05 -17.30
CA ASN A 622 56.22 -17.10 -17.28
C ASN A 622 56.30 -16.38 -18.64
N ALA A 623 56.64 -15.10 -18.60
CA ALA A 623 56.87 -14.33 -19.81
C ALA A 623 58.17 -14.76 -20.51
N VAL A 624 58.11 -14.78 -21.85
CA VAL A 624 59.28 -15.01 -22.71
C VAL A 624 59.82 -13.65 -23.10
N VAL A 625 60.78 -13.14 -22.34
CA VAL A 625 61.34 -11.81 -22.54
C VAL A 625 61.95 -11.67 -23.91
N LYS A 626 61.29 -10.97 -24.84
CA LYS A 626 61.81 -10.52 -26.11
C LYS A 626 61.44 -9.08 -26.36
N ASP A 627 62.45 -8.26 -26.66
CA ASP A 627 62.24 -6.83 -26.91
C ASP A 627 61.38 -6.63 -28.18
N GLU A 628 60.38 -5.76 -28.08
CA GLU A 628 59.54 -5.15 -29.12
C GLU A 628 58.64 -6.06 -30.00
N ALA A 629 58.79 -7.38 -29.99
CA ALA A 629 57.95 -8.28 -30.78
C ALA A 629 56.76 -8.79 -29.99
N PRO A 630 55.56 -8.91 -30.59
CA PRO A 630 54.40 -9.51 -29.92
C PRO A 630 54.68 -10.96 -29.53
N GLN A 631 54.44 -11.30 -28.26
CA GLN A 631 54.57 -12.65 -27.73
C GLN A 631 53.17 -13.26 -27.50
N ASN A 632 53.02 -14.50 -27.96
CA ASN A 632 51.75 -15.23 -27.85
C ASN A 632 51.87 -16.31 -26.77
N TYR A 633 50.88 -16.38 -25.91
CA TYR A 633 50.77 -17.31 -24.80
C TYR A 633 49.47 -18.11 -24.89
N THR A 634 49.51 -19.32 -24.36
CA THR A 634 48.35 -20.16 -24.19
C THR A 634 48.39 -20.84 -22.82
N PHE A 635 47.24 -21.03 -22.26
CA PHE A 635 47.03 -21.80 -21.02
C PHE A 635 45.78 -22.64 -21.14
N THR A 636 45.84 -23.90 -20.77
CA THR A 636 44.65 -24.76 -20.66
C THR A 636 44.36 -25.06 -19.20
N ASP A 637 43.15 -24.74 -18.75
CA ASP A 637 42.70 -25.12 -17.42
C ASP A 637 42.43 -26.63 -17.41
N ASN A 638 43.02 -27.32 -16.44
CA ASN A 638 42.86 -28.78 -16.31
C ASN A 638 41.54 -29.19 -15.66
N GLU A 639 40.81 -28.24 -15.11
CA GLU A 639 39.49 -28.51 -14.57
C GLU A 639 38.40 -28.20 -15.61
N PRO A 640 37.39 -29.07 -15.71
CA PRO A 640 36.36 -28.88 -16.70
C PRO A 640 35.54 -27.61 -16.38
N VAL A 641 35.20 -26.87 -17.44
CA VAL A 641 34.28 -25.75 -17.36
C VAL A 641 32.87 -26.32 -17.15
N ASN A 642 32.37 -26.20 -15.95
CA ASN A 642 31.00 -26.57 -15.60
C ASN A 642 30.12 -25.32 -15.70
N ASP A 643 29.17 -25.32 -16.66
CA ASP A 643 28.24 -24.24 -16.94
C ASP A 643 28.92 -22.93 -17.38
N ILE A 644 29.07 -21.93 -16.55
CA ILE A 644 29.68 -20.62 -16.82
C ILE A 644 30.94 -20.45 -15.98
N MET A 645 32.04 -20.02 -16.60
CA MET A 645 33.29 -19.73 -15.90
C MET A 645 33.88 -18.40 -16.40
N TYR A 646 34.28 -17.56 -15.47
CA TYR A 646 34.92 -16.28 -15.71
C TYR A 646 36.41 -16.45 -15.56
N TYR A 647 37.20 -15.88 -16.52
CA TYR A 647 38.65 -15.89 -16.47
C TYR A 647 39.22 -14.49 -16.63
N ARG A 648 40.30 -14.21 -15.91
CA ARG A 648 41.13 -13.04 -16.09
C ARG A 648 42.59 -13.41 -15.95
N ILE A 649 43.44 -12.57 -16.49
CA ILE A 649 44.89 -12.68 -16.33
C ILE A 649 45.35 -11.57 -15.40
N LYS A 650 46.15 -11.92 -14.41
CA LYS A 650 46.90 -10.99 -13.58
C LYS A 650 48.33 -10.99 -14.05
N LEU A 651 48.75 -9.89 -14.65
CA LEU A 651 50.12 -9.67 -15.10
C LEU A 651 50.96 -9.19 -13.91
N VAL A 652 51.90 -10.00 -13.46
CA VAL A 652 52.72 -9.72 -12.27
C VAL A 652 54.12 -9.39 -12.67
N GLY A 653 54.63 -8.23 -12.29
CA GLY A 653 55.98 -7.78 -12.49
C GLY A 653 56.73 -7.60 -11.17
N ALA A 654 57.99 -7.19 -11.22
CA ALA A 654 58.86 -7.04 -10.04
C ALA A 654 58.34 -6.04 -9.01
N THR A 655 57.50 -5.10 -9.42
CA THR A 655 57.09 -3.97 -8.61
C THR A 655 55.55 -3.82 -8.49
N GLY A 656 54.78 -4.77 -9.05
CA GLY A 656 53.31 -4.73 -8.97
C GLY A 656 52.62 -5.64 -9.97
N PHE A 657 51.32 -5.53 -10.07
CA PHE A 657 50.52 -6.32 -11.00
C PHE A 657 49.41 -5.48 -11.65
N THR A 658 48.90 -5.97 -12.79
CA THR A 658 47.69 -5.43 -13.44
C THR A 658 46.78 -6.57 -13.90
N TYR A 659 45.51 -6.31 -14.11
CA TYR A 659 44.54 -7.30 -14.58
C TYR A 659 44.15 -7.06 -16.03
N SER A 660 43.88 -8.14 -16.74
CA SER A 660 43.18 -8.10 -18.02
C SER A 660 41.68 -7.81 -17.81
N GLN A 661 40.99 -7.55 -18.93
CA GLN A 661 39.53 -7.70 -18.94
C GLN A 661 39.12 -9.13 -18.55
N VAL A 662 37.93 -9.29 -18.00
CA VAL A 662 37.33 -10.59 -17.70
C VAL A 662 36.71 -11.17 -18.97
N ILE A 663 37.00 -12.41 -19.28
CA ILE A 663 36.32 -13.15 -20.36
C ILE A 663 35.41 -14.23 -19.75
N ILE A 664 34.35 -14.57 -20.46
CA ILE A 664 33.37 -15.56 -20.04
C ILE A 664 33.43 -16.76 -20.95
N LEU A 665 33.64 -17.95 -20.38
CA LEU A 665 33.63 -19.21 -21.09
C LEU A 665 32.55 -20.14 -20.54
N TYR A 666 32.02 -20.98 -21.42
CA TYR A 666 30.97 -21.94 -21.03
C TYR A 666 31.04 -23.21 -21.87
N THR A 667 30.58 -24.31 -21.27
CA THR A 667 30.50 -25.63 -21.94
C THR A 667 29.14 -25.83 -22.56
N GLY A 668 29.10 -26.35 -23.78
CA GLY A 668 27.91 -26.78 -24.48
C GLY A 668 27.49 -25.91 -25.66
N ASN A 669 26.64 -26.47 -26.50
CA ASN A 669 25.86 -25.65 -27.44
C ASN A 669 24.93 -24.80 -26.62
N ILE A 670 25.20 -23.49 -26.54
CA ILE A 670 24.29 -22.57 -25.93
C ILE A 670 23.01 -22.61 -26.74
N ILE A 671 22.01 -23.18 -26.14
CA ILE A 671 20.65 -23.07 -26.64
C ILE A 671 20.11 -21.78 -26.06
N PHE A 672 19.49 -20.96 -26.86
CA PHE A 672 18.77 -19.80 -26.41
C PHE A 672 17.77 -20.21 -25.33
N GLN A 673 17.91 -19.66 -24.13
CA GLN A 673 17.07 -20.02 -22.99
C GLN A 673 16.69 -18.80 -22.16
N ILE A 674 15.52 -18.86 -21.58
CA ILE A 674 14.99 -17.85 -20.66
C ILE A 674 15.08 -18.39 -19.24
N LYS A 675 15.66 -17.59 -18.35
CA LYS A 675 15.77 -17.82 -16.91
C LYS A 675 15.06 -16.70 -16.16
N SER A 676 14.74 -16.91 -14.89
CA SER A 676 14.28 -15.87 -13.94
C SER A 676 13.13 -14.99 -14.48
N LEU A 677 12.12 -15.62 -15.08
CA LEU A 677 10.94 -14.89 -15.55
C LEU A 677 10.06 -14.46 -14.37
N VAL A 678 9.84 -13.17 -14.23
CA VAL A 678 8.92 -12.60 -13.24
C VAL A 678 7.47 -12.93 -13.64
N ASN A 679 6.81 -13.74 -12.82
CA ASN A 679 5.43 -14.18 -13.03
C ASN A 679 4.80 -14.56 -11.67
N PRO A 680 3.70 -13.93 -11.22
CA PRO A 680 2.90 -12.94 -11.96
C PRO A 680 3.59 -11.60 -12.18
N PHE A 681 3.06 -10.80 -13.12
CA PHE A 681 3.55 -9.47 -13.43
C PHE A 681 2.45 -8.41 -13.22
N ASP A 682 2.87 -7.17 -12.98
CA ASP A 682 1.98 -6.02 -12.95
C ASP A 682 2.19 -5.13 -14.19
N ASN A 683 3.04 -4.13 -14.14
CA ASN A 683 3.24 -3.13 -15.20
C ASN A 683 4.39 -3.47 -16.16
N TYR A 684 5.20 -4.46 -15.84
CA TYR A 684 6.29 -4.93 -16.69
C TYR A 684 6.52 -6.44 -16.53
N ILE A 685 7.10 -7.05 -17.56
CA ILE A 685 7.63 -8.42 -17.52
C ILE A 685 9.15 -8.33 -17.57
N SER A 686 9.84 -8.90 -16.59
CA SER A 686 11.30 -9.00 -16.61
C SER A 686 11.74 -10.45 -16.65
N PHE A 687 12.78 -10.73 -17.45
CA PHE A 687 13.38 -12.04 -17.52
C PHE A 687 14.86 -11.96 -17.89
N ASP A 688 15.59 -13.00 -17.52
CA ASP A 688 16.98 -13.20 -17.93
C ASP A 688 17.02 -14.15 -19.12
N ALA A 689 17.85 -13.82 -20.11
CA ALA A 689 18.07 -14.64 -21.30
C ALA A 689 19.55 -14.95 -21.50
N ILE A 690 19.85 -16.15 -21.92
CA ILE A 690 21.19 -16.54 -22.39
C ILE A 690 21.11 -16.77 -23.90
N ALA A 691 21.87 -15.96 -24.63
CA ALA A 691 21.92 -15.99 -26.10
C ALA A 691 23.20 -16.62 -26.63
N PRO A 692 23.13 -17.52 -27.64
CA PRO A 692 24.31 -18.19 -28.21
C PRO A 692 25.15 -17.28 -29.08
N ALA A 693 24.57 -16.22 -29.62
CA ALA A 693 25.21 -15.22 -30.48
C ALA A 693 24.45 -13.90 -30.36
N ASP A 694 24.97 -12.82 -30.92
CA ASP A 694 24.20 -11.60 -31.09
C ASP A 694 23.03 -11.87 -32.05
N MET A 695 21.82 -11.56 -31.60
CA MET A 695 20.59 -11.88 -32.36
C MET A 695 19.51 -10.83 -32.16
N LYS A 696 18.80 -10.52 -33.23
CA LYS A 696 17.57 -9.74 -33.14
C LYS A 696 16.42 -10.63 -32.67
N THR A 697 15.68 -10.16 -31.72
CA THR A 697 14.65 -10.95 -31.05
C THR A 697 13.35 -10.14 -31.00
N ASN A 698 12.26 -10.77 -31.40
CA ASN A 698 10.93 -10.24 -31.24
C ASN A 698 10.28 -10.78 -29.97
N ILE A 699 9.88 -9.89 -29.10
CA ILE A 699 9.15 -10.19 -27.87
C ILE A 699 7.68 -9.82 -28.12
N LEU A 700 6.80 -10.80 -28.09
CA LEU A 700 5.39 -10.66 -28.41
C LEU A 700 4.55 -11.11 -27.22
N LEU A 701 3.56 -10.32 -26.87
CA LEU A 701 2.60 -10.66 -25.80
C LEU A 701 1.20 -10.83 -26.41
N PHE A 702 0.60 -11.96 -26.14
CA PHE A 702 -0.74 -12.30 -26.60
C PHE A 702 -1.71 -12.43 -25.43
N ASP A 703 -2.96 -12.07 -25.62
CA ASP A 703 -4.02 -12.33 -24.66
C ASP A 703 -4.48 -13.82 -24.70
N SER A 704 -5.43 -14.17 -23.83
CA SER A 704 -5.98 -15.53 -23.76
C SER A 704 -6.74 -15.97 -25.02
N PHE A 705 -7.11 -15.03 -25.90
CA PHE A 705 -7.77 -15.29 -27.20
C PHE A 705 -6.76 -15.37 -28.35
N GLY A 706 -5.47 -15.24 -28.08
CA GLY A 706 -4.42 -15.29 -29.10
C GLY A 706 -4.24 -13.97 -29.87
N ARG A 707 -4.83 -12.86 -29.42
CA ARG A 707 -4.62 -11.55 -30.04
C ARG A 707 -3.33 -10.93 -29.54
N LEU A 708 -2.54 -10.37 -30.45
CA LEU A 708 -1.32 -9.65 -30.09
C LEU A 708 -1.69 -8.33 -29.37
N VAL A 709 -1.24 -8.16 -28.15
CA VAL A 709 -1.51 -6.98 -27.34
C VAL A 709 -0.32 -6.05 -27.19
N LYS A 710 0.90 -6.57 -27.30
CA LYS A 710 2.14 -5.78 -27.25
C LYS A 710 3.26 -6.50 -27.99
N GLN A 711 4.18 -5.72 -28.60
CA GLN A 711 5.41 -6.25 -29.19
C GLN A 711 6.58 -5.30 -28.97
N LYS A 712 7.81 -5.86 -28.95
CA LYS A 712 9.08 -5.15 -28.84
C LYS A 712 10.13 -5.91 -29.62
N GLU A 713 10.91 -5.21 -30.45
CA GLU A 713 12.16 -5.73 -30.98
C GLU A 713 13.30 -5.40 -30.00
N GLU A 714 14.16 -6.36 -29.74
CA GLU A 714 15.30 -6.21 -28.84
C GLU A 714 16.52 -6.94 -29.42
N THR A 715 17.70 -6.38 -29.23
CA THR A 715 18.94 -7.07 -29.59
C THR A 715 19.51 -7.78 -28.39
N PHE A 716 19.55 -9.12 -28.45
CA PHE A 716 20.24 -9.92 -27.43
C PHE A 716 21.68 -10.07 -27.85
N TYR A 717 22.57 -9.75 -26.94
CA TYR A 717 24.01 -9.96 -27.15
C TYR A 717 24.42 -11.34 -26.68
N LYS A 718 25.45 -11.88 -27.28
CA LYS A 718 26.02 -13.19 -26.90
C LYS A 718 26.29 -13.24 -25.38
N GLY A 719 25.73 -14.23 -24.69
CA GLY A 719 25.84 -14.40 -23.25
C GLY A 719 24.58 -13.98 -22.49
N PHE A 720 24.75 -13.42 -21.32
CA PHE A 720 23.65 -13.05 -20.41
C PHE A 720 23.04 -11.70 -20.81
N ASN A 721 21.70 -11.66 -20.87
CA ASN A 721 20.91 -10.47 -21.15
C ASN A 721 19.80 -10.35 -20.11
N LYS A 722 19.62 -9.19 -19.50
CA LYS A 722 18.47 -8.87 -18.67
C LYS A 722 17.51 -8.01 -19.47
N ILE A 723 16.31 -8.49 -19.66
CA ILE A 723 15.29 -7.86 -20.51
C ILE A 723 14.13 -7.42 -19.65
N THR A 724 13.66 -6.19 -19.89
CA THR A 724 12.43 -5.66 -19.30
C THR A 724 11.50 -5.22 -20.43
N PHE A 725 10.28 -5.73 -20.37
CA PHE A 725 9.21 -5.46 -21.32
C PHE A 725 8.15 -4.64 -20.58
N THR A 726 8.13 -3.35 -20.84
CA THR A 726 7.37 -2.32 -20.11
C THR A 726 6.06 -1.93 -20.77
N ASP A 727 5.37 -0.94 -20.22
CA ASP A 727 4.11 -0.35 -20.71
C ASP A 727 2.97 -1.36 -20.80
N LEU A 728 2.81 -2.15 -19.76
CA LEU A 728 1.77 -3.17 -19.65
C LEU A 728 0.63 -2.75 -18.69
N ASP A 729 0.61 -1.50 -18.26
CA ASP A 729 -0.34 -0.97 -17.27
C ASP A 729 -1.79 -1.04 -17.72
N LEU A 730 -2.01 -0.86 -19.02
CA LEU A 730 -3.36 -0.84 -19.63
C LEU A 730 -3.94 -2.24 -19.85
N LEU A 731 -3.16 -3.28 -19.61
CA LEU A 731 -3.65 -4.65 -19.74
C LEU A 731 -4.55 -5.04 -18.56
N SER A 732 -5.64 -5.71 -18.84
CA SER A 732 -6.53 -6.26 -17.81
C SER A 732 -5.91 -7.44 -17.09
N ASN A 733 -6.32 -7.67 -15.83
CA ASN A 733 -5.93 -8.87 -15.11
C ASN A 733 -6.34 -10.14 -15.88
N GLY A 734 -5.43 -11.11 -15.93
CA GLY A 734 -5.70 -12.34 -16.66
C GLY A 734 -4.45 -13.07 -17.14
N THR A 735 -4.68 -14.11 -17.89
CA THR A 735 -3.63 -14.94 -18.50
C THR A 735 -3.20 -14.38 -19.84
N TYR A 736 -1.89 -14.28 -20.02
CA TYR A 736 -1.23 -13.87 -21.26
C TYR A 736 -0.18 -14.90 -21.69
N PHE A 737 0.22 -14.84 -22.93
CA PHE A 737 1.25 -15.70 -23.49
C PHE A 737 2.40 -14.84 -24.06
N LEU A 738 3.55 -14.92 -23.39
CA LEU A 738 4.77 -14.27 -23.84
C LEU A 738 5.46 -15.19 -24.85
N ARG A 739 5.66 -14.73 -26.06
CA ARG A 739 6.42 -15.40 -27.11
C ARG A 739 7.70 -14.61 -27.36
N ILE A 740 8.81 -15.29 -27.29
CA ILE A 740 10.13 -14.73 -27.58
C ILE A 740 10.66 -15.46 -28.78
N GLN A 741 10.82 -14.74 -29.88
CA GLN A 741 11.25 -15.29 -31.16
C GLN A 741 12.62 -14.76 -31.54
N ALA A 742 13.60 -15.63 -31.54
CA ALA A 742 15.01 -15.35 -31.87
C ALA A 742 15.46 -16.28 -33.00
N ASP A 743 15.71 -15.74 -34.16
CA ASP A 743 16.00 -16.49 -35.37
C ASP A 743 15.02 -17.65 -35.64
N LYS A 744 15.50 -18.89 -35.56
CA LYS A 744 14.68 -20.10 -35.71
C LYS A 744 14.10 -20.65 -34.42
N GLN A 745 14.41 -20.03 -33.30
CA GLN A 745 13.95 -20.51 -31.98
C GLN A 745 12.79 -19.68 -31.48
N VAL A 746 11.79 -20.36 -30.93
CA VAL A 746 10.59 -19.72 -30.35
C VAL A 746 10.39 -20.28 -28.95
N ILE A 747 10.36 -19.40 -27.96
CA ILE A 747 10.04 -19.76 -26.58
C ILE A 747 8.68 -19.14 -26.24
N ASN A 748 7.75 -19.99 -25.78
CA ASN A 748 6.45 -19.53 -25.29
C ASN A 748 6.37 -19.74 -23.77
N LYS A 749 5.92 -18.72 -23.04
CA LYS A 749 5.69 -18.76 -21.60
C LYS A 749 4.32 -18.21 -21.26
N ARG A 750 3.58 -18.91 -20.40
CA ARG A 750 2.36 -18.37 -19.83
C ARG A 750 2.73 -17.39 -18.70
N VAL A 751 2.18 -16.21 -18.74
CA VAL A 751 2.35 -15.16 -17.72
C VAL A 751 1.00 -14.67 -17.24
N ILE A 752 0.91 -14.28 -15.99
CA ILE A 752 -0.33 -13.86 -15.34
C ILE A 752 -0.19 -12.40 -14.98
N LYS A 753 -1.09 -11.58 -15.51
CA LYS A 753 -1.25 -10.18 -15.12
C LYS A 753 -2.06 -10.12 -13.85
N ILE A 754 -1.50 -9.51 -12.82
CA ILE A 754 -2.19 -9.15 -11.58
C ILE A 754 -1.89 -7.68 -11.35
N LYS A 755 -2.91 -6.87 -11.44
CA LYS A 755 -2.81 -5.46 -11.09
C LYS A 755 -3.03 -5.36 -9.59
N ASN A 756 -1.97 -4.96 -8.88
CA ASN A 756 -2.03 -4.68 -7.44
C ASN A 756 -2.78 -3.36 -7.15
#